data_925e2b5aba9e42bfa577215f870156fb
#
_entry.id   925e2b5aba9e42bfa577215f870156fb
#
_cell.length_a   1.000
_cell.length_b   1.000
_cell.length_c   1.000
_cell.angle_alpha   90.00
_cell.angle_beta   90.00
_cell.angle_gamma   90.00
#
_symmetry.space_group_name_H-M   'P 1'
#
loop_
_entity.id
_entity.type
_entity.pdbx_description
1 polymer ?
#
loop_
_entity_poly.entity_id
_entity_poly.type
_entity_poly.pdbx_seq_one_letter_code
_entity_poly.pdbx_strand_id
1 'polypeptide(L)'
;MSTYVPKNILITGAAGFIASHVANRLIRDHPEYKIVVLDKLDYCSNLKNLDPARASPNFKFVKGDIASADLVNYLLITENIDTIMHFAAQTHVDNSFGNSFEFTKNNIYGTHVLLEACKVTSGQIRRFIHVSTDEVYGETDEDAVVGNHEASQLLPTNPYSATKAGAEMLVMAYARSYGLPVITTRGNNVYGPNQYPEKLIPKFILLAMRGQKLPIHGDGSNVRSYLYCEDVAEAFDVVLHKGVVGHVYNIGTKRERRVTDVARDICKLFSMNPETSIEYVDNRPFNDQRYFLDDQKLKELGWSERTIWEDGLKKTIEWYKKNPDFWGDVAGALLPHPRMLMMPGDYNSSQSQAVIAPSNGPVVAPVPNSLDAEKSPFKFLIYGRTGWIGGLLGQICAKQGIPYEYGKGRLENRSQIVADIKTVKPTHVFNAAGVTGRPNVDWCESHKTETIRANVAGTLTLADVCLQHGLLVVNFATGCIFEYDAAHPEGSGIGFKEEDTPNFTGSFYSKTKAMVEELLKDYENVCTLRVRMPISSDLSNPRNFITKITRYNKVVNIPNSMTVLDELLPISVEMAKRNLKGIWNFTNPGVVSHNEILEMYKKYMDPEFKYTNFTLEEQAKVIVAPRSNNELDASKLKNEFPELLSIKDSLLKFVFEPNRKTPAE
;
A
#
# COMPACT_ATOMS: atom_id res chain seq x y z
N MET A 1 -11.33 29.44 33.57
CA MET A 1 -11.94 28.60 32.48
C MET A 1 -12.15 27.21 33.04
N SER A 2 -13.30 26.58 32.85
CA SER A 2 -13.54 25.19 33.31
C SER A 2 -12.64 24.27 32.49
N THR A 3 -11.89 23.39 33.17
CA THR A 3 -11.04 22.38 32.56
C THR A 3 -11.92 21.34 31.87
N TYR A 4 -11.62 21.00 30.62
CA TYR A 4 -12.31 19.92 29.91
C TYR A 4 -11.90 18.57 30.47
N VAL A 5 -12.86 17.68 30.69
CA VAL A 5 -12.62 16.32 31.19
C VAL A 5 -13.21 15.33 30.17
N PRO A 6 -12.36 14.59 29.42
CA PRO A 6 -12.80 13.51 28.54
C PRO A 6 -13.19 12.27 29.33
N LYS A 7 -13.95 11.35 28.70
CA LYS A 7 -14.25 10.03 29.27
C LYS A 7 -13.74 8.90 28.39
N ASN A 8 -14.05 8.95 27.11
CA ASN A 8 -13.70 7.90 26.13
C ASN A 8 -12.94 8.53 24.97
N ILE A 9 -11.64 8.31 24.92
CA ILE A 9 -10.74 8.94 23.97
C ILE A 9 -10.36 7.93 22.88
N LEU A 10 -10.56 8.30 21.62
CA LEU A 10 -9.96 7.60 20.46
C LEU A 10 -8.65 8.28 20.08
N ILE A 11 -7.55 7.53 20.10
CA ILE A 11 -6.24 7.98 19.62
C ILE A 11 -5.90 7.20 18.34
N THR A 12 -5.83 7.88 17.21
CA THR A 12 -5.46 7.24 15.96
C THR A 12 -3.95 7.31 15.73
N GLY A 13 -3.36 6.23 15.19
CA GLY A 13 -1.92 6.18 14.93
C GLY A 13 -1.05 5.96 16.17
N ALA A 14 -1.62 5.45 17.28
CA ALA A 14 -0.90 5.38 18.55
C ALA A 14 0.07 4.20 18.69
N ALA A 15 0.13 3.27 17.75
CA ALA A 15 1.27 2.35 17.67
C ALA A 15 2.53 3.02 17.07
N GLY A 16 2.40 4.26 16.56
CA GLY A 16 3.50 5.13 16.13
C GLY A 16 4.20 5.83 17.30
N PHE A 17 5.19 6.67 16.97
CA PHE A 17 6.10 7.28 17.93
C PHE A 17 5.41 8.28 18.88
N ILE A 18 4.96 9.44 18.38
CA ILE A 18 4.45 10.54 19.25
C ILE A 18 3.20 10.10 19.99
N ALA A 19 2.25 9.50 19.27
CA ALA A 19 0.95 9.14 19.83
C ALA A 19 1.04 8.04 20.89
N SER A 20 2.06 7.15 20.86
CA SER A 20 2.27 6.16 21.92
C SER A 20 2.70 6.82 23.23
N HIS A 21 3.58 7.83 23.19
CA HIS A 21 3.95 8.60 24.38
C HIS A 21 2.74 9.32 24.98
N VAL A 22 1.86 9.89 24.13
CA VAL A 22 0.63 10.53 24.57
C VAL A 22 -0.32 9.50 25.21
N ALA A 23 -0.57 8.35 24.57
CA ALA A 23 -1.43 7.31 25.10
C ALA A 23 -0.92 6.75 26.43
N ASN A 24 0.39 6.44 26.52
CA ASN A 24 1.01 5.96 27.76
C ASN A 24 0.94 7.00 28.88
N ARG A 25 1.15 8.29 28.59
CA ARG A 25 1.01 9.36 29.55
C ARG A 25 -0.43 9.49 30.07
N LEU A 26 -1.40 9.55 29.16
CA LEU A 26 -2.81 9.70 29.55
C LEU A 26 -3.29 8.54 30.43
N ILE A 27 -2.90 7.31 30.14
CA ILE A 27 -3.26 6.14 30.95
C ILE A 27 -2.59 6.19 32.33
N ARG A 28 -1.35 6.64 32.40
CA ARG A 28 -0.60 6.75 33.65
C ARG A 28 -1.18 7.86 34.55
N ASP A 29 -1.41 9.03 33.98
CA ASP A 29 -1.74 10.25 34.72
C ASP A 29 -3.25 10.42 34.93
N HIS A 30 -4.09 9.76 34.07
CA HIS A 30 -5.56 9.80 34.09
C HIS A 30 -6.15 8.37 33.94
N PRO A 31 -5.95 7.50 34.94
CA PRO A 31 -6.34 6.08 34.83
C PRO A 31 -7.87 5.86 34.69
N GLU A 32 -8.68 6.89 34.97
CA GLU A 32 -10.13 6.87 34.80
C GLU A 32 -10.58 7.04 33.33
N TYR A 33 -9.70 7.48 32.43
CA TYR A 33 -10.07 7.64 31.02
C TYR A 33 -10.01 6.29 30.31
N LYS A 34 -11.02 6.03 29.48
CA LYS A 34 -10.99 4.92 28.55
C LYS A 34 -10.23 5.35 27.28
N ILE A 35 -9.15 4.67 26.98
CA ILE A 35 -8.32 4.94 25.80
C ILE A 35 -8.52 3.83 24.78
N VAL A 36 -9.08 4.18 23.63
CA VAL A 36 -9.20 3.30 22.47
C VAL A 36 -8.16 3.74 21.44
N VAL A 37 -7.32 2.83 21.02
CA VAL A 37 -6.28 3.08 20.01
C VAL A 37 -6.66 2.42 18.69
N LEU A 38 -6.67 3.19 17.61
CA LEU A 38 -6.85 2.70 16.24
C LEU A 38 -5.55 2.89 15.45
N ASP A 39 -4.93 1.80 14.99
CA ASP A 39 -3.72 1.83 14.18
C ASP A 39 -3.72 0.71 13.14
N LYS A 40 -3.29 0.99 11.90
CA LYS A 40 -3.20 -0.01 10.85
C LYS A 40 -1.96 -0.90 10.95
N LEU A 41 -1.02 -0.56 11.82
CA LEU A 41 0.29 -1.19 11.99
C LEU A 41 1.12 -1.12 10.70
N ASP A 42 1.40 0.11 10.27
CA ASP A 42 2.30 0.36 9.16
C ASP A 42 3.77 0.09 9.57
N TYR A 43 4.69 0.11 8.62
CA TYR A 43 6.10 -0.22 8.78
C TYR A 43 6.83 0.53 9.92
N CYS A 44 6.39 1.75 10.25
CA CYS A 44 6.94 2.58 11.32
C CYS A 44 6.14 2.51 12.63
N SER A 45 5.19 1.60 12.73
CA SER A 45 4.39 1.32 13.92
C SER A 45 4.87 0.05 14.64
N ASN A 46 4.83 0.05 15.98
CA ASN A 46 5.17 -1.12 16.78
C ASN A 46 4.27 -1.20 18.01
N LEU A 47 3.59 -2.34 18.21
CA LEU A 47 2.75 -2.55 19.39
C LEU A 47 3.51 -2.48 20.71
N LYS A 48 4.82 -2.78 20.71
CA LYS A 48 5.68 -2.62 21.91
C LYS A 48 5.73 -1.18 22.41
N ASN A 49 5.46 -0.18 21.55
CA ASN A 49 5.35 1.23 21.96
C ASN A 49 4.23 1.44 23.00
N LEU A 50 3.22 0.57 23.01
CA LEU A 50 2.05 0.63 23.89
C LEU A 50 2.13 -0.35 25.07
N ASP A 51 3.22 -1.08 25.26
CA ASP A 51 3.35 -2.06 26.36
C ASP A 51 3.05 -1.44 27.75
N PRO A 52 3.48 -0.19 28.07
CA PRO A 52 3.10 0.45 29.34
C PRO A 52 1.58 0.64 29.49
N ALA A 53 0.87 0.93 28.39
CA ALA A 53 -0.57 1.16 28.41
C ALA A 53 -1.39 -0.13 28.46
N ARG A 54 -0.88 -1.24 27.91
CA ARG A 54 -1.61 -2.52 27.74
C ARG A 54 -2.01 -3.20 29.05
N ALA A 55 -1.33 -2.86 30.14
CA ALA A 55 -1.68 -3.38 31.46
C ALA A 55 -2.94 -2.72 32.08
N SER A 56 -3.39 -1.59 31.54
CA SER A 56 -4.57 -0.89 32.04
C SER A 56 -5.87 -1.57 31.58
N PRO A 57 -6.84 -1.78 32.46
CA PRO A 57 -8.16 -2.31 32.10
C PRO A 57 -8.96 -1.34 31.22
N ASN A 58 -8.60 -0.06 31.21
CA ASN A 58 -9.24 1.00 30.42
C ASN A 58 -8.58 1.23 29.05
N PHE A 59 -7.65 0.34 28.66
CA PHE A 59 -6.98 0.40 27.36
C PHE A 59 -7.58 -0.62 26.39
N LYS A 60 -7.85 -0.19 25.14
CA LYS A 60 -8.26 -1.06 24.04
C LYS A 60 -7.48 -0.75 22.77
N PHE A 61 -6.87 -1.76 22.17
CA PHE A 61 -6.24 -1.65 20.86
C PHE A 61 -7.15 -2.24 19.78
N VAL A 62 -7.31 -1.51 18.66
CA VAL A 62 -8.02 -1.94 17.45
C VAL A 62 -7.09 -1.81 16.26
N LYS A 63 -6.85 -2.91 15.55
CA LYS A 63 -6.12 -2.89 14.30
C LYS A 63 -7.06 -2.48 13.17
N GLY A 64 -6.76 -1.37 12.49
CA GLY A 64 -7.56 -0.89 11.37
C GLY A 64 -7.05 0.41 10.77
N ASP A 65 -7.58 0.74 9.58
CA ASP A 65 -7.23 1.94 8.84
C ASP A 65 -8.29 3.03 9.08
N ILE A 66 -7.87 4.28 9.33
CA ILE A 66 -8.77 5.44 9.45
C ILE A 66 -9.55 5.72 8.16
N ALA A 67 -9.08 5.22 7.02
CA ALA A 67 -9.78 5.30 5.73
C ALA A 67 -10.98 4.32 5.63
N SER A 68 -11.20 3.45 6.64
CA SER A 68 -12.34 2.53 6.69
C SER A 68 -13.53 3.18 7.40
N ALA A 69 -14.46 3.75 6.64
CA ALA A 69 -15.61 4.46 7.18
C ALA A 69 -16.47 3.59 8.13
N ASP A 70 -16.73 2.34 7.76
CA ASP A 70 -17.52 1.41 8.56
C ASP A 70 -16.87 1.13 9.91
N LEU A 71 -15.54 0.90 9.92
CA LEU A 71 -14.81 0.66 11.16
C LEU A 71 -14.79 1.90 12.05
N VAL A 72 -14.56 3.08 11.48
CA VAL A 72 -14.51 4.34 12.23
C VAL A 72 -15.88 4.63 12.83
N ASN A 73 -16.97 4.55 12.06
CA ASN A 73 -18.33 4.73 12.55
C ASN A 73 -18.66 3.73 13.65
N TYR A 74 -18.35 2.45 13.45
CA TYR A 74 -18.55 1.40 14.45
C TYR A 74 -17.84 1.75 15.76
N LEU A 75 -16.56 2.17 15.71
CA LEU A 75 -15.80 2.51 16.91
C LEU A 75 -16.37 3.73 17.65
N LEU A 76 -16.72 4.81 16.93
CA LEU A 76 -17.28 6.00 17.57
C LEU A 76 -18.54 5.67 18.36
N ILE A 77 -19.42 4.83 17.80
CA ILE A 77 -20.70 4.46 18.42
C ILE A 77 -20.48 3.44 19.54
N THR A 78 -19.81 2.30 19.26
CA THR A 78 -19.73 1.18 20.22
C THR A 78 -18.83 1.46 21.42
N GLU A 79 -17.78 2.27 21.24
CA GLU A 79 -16.90 2.67 22.33
C GLU A 79 -17.36 3.97 23.00
N ASN A 80 -18.46 4.55 22.52
CA ASN A 80 -19.05 5.79 23.03
C ASN A 80 -18.04 6.95 23.09
N ILE A 81 -17.26 7.12 22.02
CA ILE A 81 -16.14 8.08 21.93
C ILE A 81 -16.67 9.51 22.05
N ASP A 82 -16.15 10.28 23.00
CA ASP A 82 -16.45 11.70 23.18
C ASP A 82 -15.28 12.62 22.77
N THR A 83 -14.08 12.06 22.65
CA THR A 83 -12.86 12.80 22.36
C THR A 83 -12.02 12.06 21.34
N ILE A 84 -11.51 12.78 20.35
CA ILE A 84 -10.61 12.21 19.32
C ILE A 84 -9.28 12.97 19.33
N MET A 85 -8.17 12.24 19.36
CA MET A 85 -6.83 12.76 19.12
C MET A 85 -6.29 12.09 17.85
N HIS A 86 -6.24 12.85 16.76
CA HIS A 86 -5.95 12.34 15.43
C HIS A 86 -4.49 12.53 15.05
N PHE A 87 -3.67 11.49 15.31
CA PHE A 87 -2.24 11.43 14.97
C PHE A 87 -1.94 10.63 13.71
N ALA A 88 -2.83 9.74 13.29
CA ALA A 88 -2.59 8.86 12.15
C ALA A 88 -2.27 9.65 10.89
N ALA A 89 -1.06 9.49 10.37
CA ALA A 89 -0.58 10.15 9.16
C ALA A 89 0.64 9.43 8.58
N GLN A 90 0.86 9.55 7.27
CA GLN A 90 2.17 9.32 6.67
C GLN A 90 3.04 10.57 6.89
N THR A 91 4.26 10.39 7.41
CA THR A 91 5.06 11.52 7.95
C THR A 91 6.50 11.61 7.43
N HIS A 92 6.96 10.70 6.58
CA HIS A 92 8.33 10.73 6.08
C HIS A 92 8.42 11.52 4.78
N VAL A 93 9.03 12.71 4.82
CA VAL A 93 9.08 13.65 3.70
C VAL A 93 9.70 13.01 2.44
N ASP A 94 10.83 12.28 2.58
CA ASP A 94 11.49 11.65 1.43
C ASP A 94 10.57 10.63 0.73
N ASN A 95 9.78 9.86 1.51
CA ASN A 95 8.79 8.95 0.96
C ASN A 95 7.67 9.69 0.20
N SER A 96 7.35 10.93 0.58
CA SER A 96 6.31 11.73 -0.08
C SER A 96 6.67 12.13 -1.51
N PHE A 97 7.95 12.29 -1.81
CA PHE A 97 8.42 12.54 -3.19
C PHE A 97 8.29 11.28 -4.06
N GLY A 98 8.47 10.09 -3.49
CA GLY A 98 8.34 8.82 -4.23
C GLY A 98 6.90 8.28 -4.32
N ASN A 99 6.04 8.56 -3.34
CA ASN A 99 4.67 8.01 -3.26
C ASN A 99 3.66 9.00 -2.67
N SER A 100 3.50 10.16 -3.27
CA SER A 100 2.61 11.25 -2.80
C SER A 100 1.14 10.84 -2.67
N PHE A 101 0.66 9.88 -3.48
CA PHE A 101 -0.73 9.40 -3.40
C PHE A 101 -1.05 8.69 -2.09
N GLU A 102 -0.12 7.91 -1.54
CA GLU A 102 -0.33 7.28 -0.23
C GLU A 102 -0.46 8.34 0.87
N PHE A 103 0.28 9.46 0.74
CA PHE A 103 0.15 10.61 1.64
C PHE A 103 -1.23 11.28 1.51
N THR A 104 -1.69 11.53 0.29
CA THR A 104 -3.04 12.07 0.04
C THR A 104 -4.12 11.16 0.60
N LYS A 105 -4.02 9.86 0.36
CA LYS A 105 -4.97 8.86 0.85
C LYS A 105 -5.01 8.79 2.37
N ASN A 106 -3.86 8.73 3.03
CA ASN A 106 -3.83 8.65 4.50
C ASN A 106 -4.14 9.99 5.16
N ASN A 107 -3.46 11.08 4.72
CA ASN A 107 -3.50 12.34 5.45
C ASN A 107 -4.74 13.17 5.13
N ILE A 108 -5.21 13.17 3.86
CA ILE A 108 -6.41 13.93 3.47
C ILE A 108 -7.65 13.04 3.55
N TYR A 109 -7.69 11.95 2.77
CA TYR A 109 -8.89 11.12 2.70
C TYR A 109 -9.19 10.43 4.04
N GLY A 110 -8.19 9.87 4.74
CA GLY A 110 -8.37 9.27 6.05
C GLY A 110 -8.89 10.27 7.10
N THR A 111 -8.37 11.50 7.09
CA THR A 111 -8.91 12.59 7.93
C THR A 111 -10.35 12.92 7.56
N HIS A 112 -10.68 12.99 6.27
CA HIS A 112 -12.04 13.27 5.79
C HIS A 112 -13.03 12.19 6.25
N VAL A 113 -12.68 10.90 6.15
CA VAL A 113 -13.50 9.79 6.64
C VAL A 113 -13.80 9.96 8.15
N LEU A 114 -12.79 10.31 8.93
CA LEU A 114 -12.93 10.51 10.37
C LEU A 114 -13.84 11.71 10.67
N LEU A 115 -13.74 12.80 9.92
CA LEU A 115 -14.60 13.98 10.05
C LEU A 115 -16.06 13.67 9.67
N GLU A 116 -16.30 12.91 8.61
CA GLU A 116 -17.66 12.46 8.23
C GLU A 116 -18.28 11.57 9.33
N ALA A 117 -17.50 10.67 9.91
CA ALA A 117 -17.97 9.86 11.04
C ALA A 117 -18.35 10.72 12.27
N CYS A 118 -17.56 11.76 12.56
CA CYS A 118 -17.88 12.70 13.64
C CYS A 118 -19.16 13.49 13.34
N LYS A 119 -19.42 13.86 12.11
CA LYS A 119 -20.64 14.54 11.68
C LYS A 119 -21.87 13.65 11.85
N VAL A 120 -21.78 12.36 11.49
CA VAL A 120 -22.87 11.38 11.67
C VAL A 120 -23.18 11.16 13.14
N THR A 121 -22.18 11.17 14.04
CA THR A 121 -22.34 11.08 15.49
C THR A 121 -22.55 12.45 16.17
N SER A 122 -23.26 13.34 15.50
CA SER A 122 -23.48 14.74 15.91
C SER A 122 -23.84 14.87 17.38
N GLY A 123 -23.11 15.75 18.10
CA GLY A 123 -23.31 16.01 19.53
C GLY A 123 -22.61 15.04 20.48
N GLN A 124 -22.15 13.88 20.02
CA GLN A 124 -21.37 12.93 20.82
C GLN A 124 -19.93 13.39 21.01
N ILE A 125 -19.29 13.85 19.91
CA ILE A 125 -17.91 14.32 19.93
C ILE A 125 -17.86 15.72 20.56
N ARG A 126 -17.19 15.83 21.68
CA ARG A 126 -17.03 17.06 22.46
C ARG A 126 -15.69 17.74 22.25
N ARG A 127 -14.69 17.00 21.70
CA ARG A 127 -13.37 17.53 21.36
C ARG A 127 -12.72 16.68 20.28
N PHE A 128 -12.20 17.35 19.25
CA PHE A 128 -11.43 16.75 18.17
C PHE A 128 -10.07 17.49 18.06
N ILE A 129 -8.98 16.82 18.40
CA ILE A 129 -7.62 17.38 18.28
C ILE A 129 -7.00 16.85 17.01
N HIS A 130 -6.79 17.73 16.05
CA HIS A 130 -6.07 17.43 14.79
C HIS A 130 -4.59 17.74 14.95
N VAL A 131 -3.74 16.74 14.70
CA VAL A 131 -2.28 16.89 14.78
C VAL A 131 -1.73 17.21 13.41
N SER A 132 -1.22 18.43 13.22
CA SER A 132 -0.55 18.94 12.03
C SER A 132 0.95 19.08 12.28
N THR A 133 1.65 19.85 11.49
CA THR A 133 3.11 20.04 11.51
C THR A 133 3.47 21.51 11.27
N ASP A 134 4.63 21.97 11.71
CA ASP A 134 5.21 23.27 11.39
C ASP A 134 5.50 23.44 9.90
N GLU A 135 5.74 22.33 9.19
CA GLU A 135 6.01 22.33 7.74
C GLU A 135 4.86 22.89 6.90
N VAL A 136 3.64 23.01 7.45
CA VAL A 136 2.52 23.63 6.74
C VAL A 136 2.68 25.13 6.51
N TYR A 137 3.52 25.79 7.34
CA TYR A 137 3.84 27.21 7.14
C TYR A 137 4.80 27.45 5.97
N GLY A 138 5.52 26.40 5.54
CA GLY A 138 6.61 26.51 4.59
C GLY A 138 7.91 26.99 5.23
N GLU A 139 8.86 27.35 4.38
CA GLU A 139 10.17 27.81 4.80
C GLU A 139 10.12 29.15 5.51
N THR A 140 10.86 29.30 6.59
CA THR A 140 11.02 30.58 7.31
C THR A 140 12.35 31.21 6.89
N ASP A 141 12.37 32.52 6.65
CA ASP A 141 13.58 33.25 6.28
C ASP A 141 14.69 33.04 7.35
N GLU A 142 15.93 32.94 6.90
CA GLU A 142 17.08 32.67 7.77
C GLU A 142 17.30 33.74 8.83
N ASP A 143 17.00 34.99 8.50
CA ASP A 143 17.15 36.17 9.36
C ASP A 143 15.90 36.50 10.19
N ALA A 144 14.81 35.71 10.04
CA ALA A 144 13.61 35.93 10.81
C ALA A 144 13.86 35.83 12.32
N VAL A 145 13.54 36.88 13.05
CA VAL A 145 13.65 36.97 14.51
C VAL A 145 12.37 36.57 15.24
N VAL A 146 11.26 36.52 14.51
CA VAL A 146 9.94 36.12 15.02
C VAL A 146 9.50 34.87 14.26
N GLY A 147 9.12 33.83 14.99
CA GLY A 147 8.61 32.59 14.40
C GLY A 147 7.21 32.72 13.87
N ASN A 148 6.79 31.75 13.04
CA ASN A 148 5.43 31.65 12.55
C ASN A 148 4.45 31.49 13.72
N HIS A 149 3.49 32.37 13.85
CA HIS A 149 2.40 32.27 14.81
C HIS A 149 1.19 31.55 14.17
N GLU A 150 0.22 31.16 14.96
CA GLU A 150 -0.88 30.30 14.52
C GLU A 150 -1.79 30.89 13.45
N ALA A 151 -1.78 32.22 13.26
CA ALA A 151 -2.49 32.92 12.20
C ALA A 151 -1.63 33.17 10.94
N SER A 152 -0.34 32.73 10.91
CA SER A 152 0.49 32.82 9.72
C SER A 152 -0.09 32.03 8.57
N GLN A 153 0.14 32.49 7.34
CA GLN A 153 -0.32 31.81 6.12
C GLN A 153 0.34 30.43 5.99
N LEU A 154 -0.42 29.48 5.43
CA LEU A 154 0.10 28.14 5.12
C LEU A 154 0.66 28.14 3.69
N LEU A 155 1.94 27.83 3.56
CA LEU A 155 2.71 27.81 2.29
C LEU A 155 3.54 26.52 2.17
N PRO A 156 2.89 25.33 2.18
CA PRO A 156 3.60 24.06 2.20
C PRO A 156 4.47 23.88 0.94
N THR A 157 5.69 23.35 1.12
CA THR A 157 6.74 23.28 0.10
C THR A 157 7.00 21.88 -0.44
N ASN A 158 6.47 20.85 0.20
CA ASN A 158 6.66 19.44 -0.19
C ASN A 158 5.33 18.67 -0.18
N PRO A 159 5.23 17.48 -0.82
CA PRO A 159 3.98 16.71 -0.89
C PRO A 159 3.43 16.31 0.48
N TYR A 160 4.27 16.01 1.47
CA TYR A 160 3.82 15.70 2.84
C TYR A 160 3.15 16.93 3.48
N SER A 161 3.84 18.07 3.54
CA SER A 161 3.31 19.29 4.14
C SER A 161 2.05 19.78 3.43
N ALA A 162 1.97 19.62 2.10
CA ALA A 162 0.77 19.94 1.31
C ALA A 162 -0.42 19.05 1.74
N THR A 163 -0.22 17.74 1.98
CA THR A 163 -1.30 16.88 2.45
C THR A 163 -1.73 17.19 3.89
N LYS A 164 -0.81 17.63 4.75
CA LYS A 164 -1.14 18.07 6.11
C LYS A 164 -1.93 19.38 6.11
N ALA A 165 -1.53 20.35 5.28
CA ALA A 165 -2.29 21.58 5.09
C ALA A 165 -3.70 21.33 4.51
N GLY A 166 -3.82 20.41 3.51
CA GLY A 166 -5.10 20.03 2.94
C GLY A 166 -6.03 19.37 3.95
N ALA A 167 -5.51 18.50 4.82
CA ALA A 167 -6.25 17.89 5.92
C ALA A 167 -6.73 18.96 6.92
N GLU A 168 -5.86 19.90 7.26
CA GLU A 168 -6.19 21.01 8.17
C GLU A 168 -7.31 21.91 7.60
N MET A 169 -7.30 22.19 6.29
CA MET A 169 -8.39 22.93 5.62
C MET A 169 -9.73 22.20 5.74
N LEU A 170 -9.76 20.88 5.60
CA LEU A 170 -10.97 20.09 5.83
C LEU A 170 -11.44 20.20 7.28
N VAL A 171 -10.55 20.05 8.25
CA VAL A 171 -10.86 20.18 9.68
C VAL A 171 -11.47 21.54 9.99
N MET A 172 -10.91 22.62 9.46
CA MET A 172 -11.43 23.99 9.60
C MET A 172 -12.81 24.14 8.97
N ALA A 173 -13.02 23.57 7.78
CA ALA A 173 -14.31 23.62 7.08
C ALA A 173 -15.40 22.89 7.90
N TYR A 174 -15.08 21.71 8.45
CA TYR A 174 -16.02 20.95 9.29
C TYR A 174 -16.35 21.66 10.63
N ALA A 175 -15.37 22.34 11.22
CA ALA A 175 -15.60 23.17 12.40
C ALA A 175 -16.61 24.29 12.09
N ARG A 176 -16.44 25.00 10.99
CA ARG A 176 -17.30 26.12 10.61
C ARG A 176 -18.67 25.69 10.09
N SER A 177 -18.73 24.65 9.26
CA SER A 177 -19.95 24.24 8.57
C SER A 177 -20.85 23.36 9.44
N TYR A 178 -20.27 22.55 10.31
CA TYR A 178 -21.01 21.54 11.11
C TYR A 178 -20.84 21.73 12.61
N GLY A 179 -20.11 22.75 13.07
CA GLY A 179 -19.91 23.00 14.49
C GLY A 179 -19.04 21.94 15.20
N LEU A 180 -18.21 21.18 14.46
CA LEU A 180 -17.35 20.19 15.08
C LEU A 180 -16.35 20.88 16.03
N PRO A 181 -16.22 20.42 17.31
CA PRO A 181 -15.39 21.07 18.32
C PRO A 181 -13.91 20.76 18.14
N VAL A 182 -13.26 21.37 17.16
CA VAL A 182 -11.87 21.08 16.78
C VAL A 182 -10.85 21.98 17.49
N ILE A 183 -9.67 21.39 17.73
CA ILE A 183 -8.43 22.08 18.08
C ILE A 183 -7.37 21.55 17.11
N THR A 184 -6.55 22.42 16.53
CA THR A 184 -5.43 22.01 15.69
C THR A 184 -4.12 22.27 16.41
N THR A 185 -3.14 21.36 16.26
CA THR A 185 -1.76 21.56 16.75
C THR A 185 -0.79 21.52 15.59
N ARG A 186 0.26 22.35 15.63
CA ARG A 186 1.37 22.37 14.66
C ARG A 186 2.67 22.21 15.42
N GLY A 187 3.36 21.08 15.22
CA GLY A 187 4.53 20.72 16.02
C GLY A 187 5.83 20.79 15.26
N ASN A 188 6.91 21.22 15.97
CA ASN A 188 8.29 21.03 15.53
C ASN A 188 8.69 19.56 15.50
N ASN A 189 9.92 19.27 15.05
CA ASN A 189 10.45 17.91 15.04
C ASN A 189 10.53 17.32 16.45
N VAL A 190 10.11 16.09 16.60
CA VAL A 190 10.15 15.37 17.87
C VAL A 190 11.18 14.26 17.81
N TYR A 191 11.92 14.06 18.92
CA TYR A 191 12.87 12.97 19.06
C TYR A 191 12.73 12.29 20.42
N GLY A 192 13.23 11.06 20.52
CA GLY A 192 13.21 10.31 21.78
C GLY A 192 13.19 8.79 21.59
N PRO A 193 13.04 8.06 22.69
CA PRO A 193 12.79 6.61 22.69
C PRO A 193 11.63 6.22 21.78
N ASN A 194 11.69 5.02 21.21
CA ASN A 194 10.63 4.43 20.36
C ASN A 194 10.46 5.09 18.98
N GLN A 195 11.31 6.03 18.55
CA GLN A 195 11.21 6.63 17.22
C GLN A 195 11.74 5.67 16.15
N TYR A 196 11.03 5.54 15.01
CA TYR A 196 11.47 4.66 13.91
C TYR A 196 12.74 5.21 13.24
N PRO A 197 13.72 4.33 12.90
CA PRO A 197 15.07 4.75 12.49
C PRO A 197 15.21 5.41 11.11
N GLU A 198 14.12 5.67 10.38
CA GLU A 198 14.20 6.49 9.17
C GLU A 198 14.39 8.00 9.46
N LYS A 199 14.06 8.43 10.68
CA LYS A 199 14.23 9.82 11.11
C LYS A 199 15.69 10.12 11.51
N LEU A 200 16.13 11.38 11.36
CA LEU A 200 17.51 11.80 11.45
C LEU A 200 18.22 11.30 12.73
N ILE A 201 17.68 11.63 13.90
CA ILE A 201 18.32 11.34 15.18
C ILE A 201 18.47 9.84 15.44
N PRO A 202 17.41 9.01 15.36
CA PRO A 202 17.56 7.57 15.56
C PRO A 202 18.41 6.90 14.48
N LYS A 203 18.36 7.38 13.22
CA LYS A 203 19.24 6.92 12.13
C LYS A 203 20.70 7.11 12.52
N PHE A 204 21.07 8.32 12.91
CA PHE A 204 22.45 8.65 13.29
C PHE A 204 22.90 7.87 14.53
N ILE A 205 22.04 7.68 15.53
CA ILE A 205 22.34 6.85 16.70
C ILE A 205 22.66 5.41 16.31
N LEU A 206 21.80 4.78 15.49
CA LEU A 206 22.00 3.38 15.08
C LEU A 206 23.22 3.20 14.17
N LEU A 207 23.50 4.16 13.27
CA LEU A 207 24.71 4.15 12.45
C LEU A 207 25.95 4.31 13.32
N ALA A 208 25.95 5.24 14.30
CA ALA A 208 27.05 5.42 15.25
C ALA A 208 27.28 4.18 16.11
N MET A 209 26.21 3.51 16.59
CA MET A 209 26.31 2.22 17.30
C MET A 209 26.99 1.13 16.47
N ARG A 210 26.87 1.19 15.14
CA ARG A 210 27.46 0.23 14.19
C ARG A 210 28.82 0.67 13.66
N GLY A 211 29.36 1.80 14.14
CA GLY A 211 30.61 2.38 13.64
C GLY A 211 30.55 2.84 12.17
N GLN A 212 29.34 3.11 11.66
CA GLN A 212 29.09 3.54 10.28
C GLN A 212 29.06 5.07 10.19
N LYS A 213 29.24 5.58 8.96
CA LYS A 213 29.19 7.03 8.69
C LYS A 213 27.76 7.57 8.82
N LEU A 214 27.66 8.84 9.21
CA LEU A 214 26.41 9.57 9.35
C LEU A 214 26.14 10.38 8.07
N PRO A 215 25.13 9.99 7.25
CA PRO A 215 24.85 10.68 5.98
C PRO A 215 24.09 11.99 6.23
N ILE A 216 24.64 13.10 5.77
CA ILE A 216 24.02 14.43 5.79
C ILE A 216 23.61 14.81 4.38
N HIS A 217 22.34 15.17 4.18
CA HIS A 217 21.83 15.64 2.91
C HIS A 217 22.32 17.06 2.59
N GLY A 218 22.83 17.30 1.38
CA GLY A 218 23.38 18.58 0.98
C GLY A 218 24.59 18.99 1.83
N ASP A 219 24.65 20.23 2.27
CA ASP A 219 25.71 20.77 3.11
C ASP A 219 25.41 20.68 4.63
N GLY A 220 24.18 20.25 5.00
CA GLY A 220 23.74 20.13 6.39
C GLY A 220 23.51 21.44 7.12
N SER A 221 23.44 22.57 6.41
CA SER A 221 23.16 23.90 6.97
C SER A 221 21.71 24.05 7.45
N ASN A 222 20.79 23.19 6.99
CA ASN A 222 19.40 23.23 7.37
C ASN A 222 19.20 23.25 8.89
N VAL A 223 18.32 24.15 9.34
CA VAL A 223 18.04 24.40 10.76
C VAL A 223 16.71 23.79 11.16
N ARG A 224 16.68 23.12 12.29
CA ARG A 224 15.48 22.49 12.86
C ARG A 224 15.40 22.73 14.35
N SER A 225 14.18 22.82 14.85
CA SER A 225 13.87 22.78 16.27
C SER A 225 13.49 21.36 16.69
N TYR A 226 14.06 20.86 17.77
CA TYR A 226 13.82 19.50 18.24
C TYR A 226 13.26 19.50 19.65
N LEU A 227 12.11 18.86 19.85
CA LEU A 227 11.46 18.67 21.13
C LEU A 227 11.57 17.20 21.59
N TYR A 228 11.83 17.01 22.87
CA TYR A 228 11.83 15.68 23.47
C TYR A 228 10.41 15.12 23.59
N CYS A 229 10.22 13.82 23.31
CA CYS A 229 8.91 13.19 23.18
C CYS A 229 8.01 13.31 24.42
N GLU A 230 8.59 13.26 25.64
CA GLU A 230 7.81 13.40 26.87
C GLU A 230 7.29 14.83 27.07
N ASP A 231 8.05 15.85 26.69
CA ASP A 231 7.59 17.25 26.74
C ASP A 231 6.47 17.49 25.73
N VAL A 232 6.53 16.83 24.57
CA VAL A 232 5.46 16.88 23.56
C VAL A 232 4.21 16.14 24.06
N ALA A 233 4.38 14.99 24.71
CA ALA A 233 3.24 14.28 25.31
C ALA A 233 2.54 15.13 26.40
N GLU A 234 3.32 15.90 27.18
CA GLU A 234 2.76 16.86 28.14
C GLU A 234 2.04 18.02 27.43
N ALA A 235 2.58 18.52 26.31
CA ALA A 235 1.89 19.55 25.51
C ALA A 235 0.51 19.09 25.07
N PHE A 236 0.40 17.84 24.57
CA PHE A 236 -0.90 17.26 24.19
C PHE A 236 -1.85 17.08 25.37
N ASP A 237 -1.34 16.72 26.54
CA ASP A 237 -2.14 16.63 27.77
C ASP A 237 -2.68 18.03 28.17
N VAL A 238 -1.85 19.07 28.12
CA VAL A 238 -2.27 20.46 28.37
C VAL A 238 -3.30 20.92 27.34
N VAL A 239 -3.08 20.68 26.05
CA VAL A 239 -4.02 21.04 24.97
C VAL A 239 -5.33 20.28 25.13
N LEU A 240 -5.31 19.00 25.50
CA LEU A 240 -6.49 18.19 25.77
C LEU A 240 -7.39 18.80 26.84
N HIS A 241 -6.83 19.26 27.92
CA HIS A 241 -7.60 19.74 29.08
C HIS A 241 -7.89 21.25 29.05
N LYS A 242 -6.94 22.06 28.60
CA LYS A 242 -7.00 23.53 28.67
C LYS A 242 -7.16 24.22 27.32
N GLY A 243 -6.92 23.49 26.19
CA GLY A 243 -7.04 24.06 24.87
C GLY A 243 -8.46 24.57 24.59
N VAL A 244 -8.57 25.67 23.87
CA VAL A 244 -9.84 26.30 23.49
C VAL A 244 -10.28 25.78 22.11
N VAL A 245 -11.51 25.29 22.02
CA VAL A 245 -12.11 24.83 20.77
C VAL A 245 -12.09 25.95 19.73
N GLY A 246 -11.79 25.62 18.49
CA GLY A 246 -11.62 26.56 17.37
C GLY A 246 -10.22 27.20 17.28
N HIS A 247 -9.32 26.90 18.22
CA HIS A 247 -7.97 27.46 18.22
C HIS A 247 -6.94 26.49 17.61
N VAL A 248 -5.85 27.09 17.12
CA VAL A 248 -4.62 26.40 16.71
C VAL A 248 -3.58 26.65 17.80
N TYR A 249 -2.71 25.67 18.08
CA TYR A 249 -1.58 25.79 19.02
C TYR A 249 -0.30 25.28 18.40
N ASN A 250 0.72 26.11 18.39
CA ASN A 250 2.06 25.71 18.02
C ASN A 250 2.73 24.97 19.20
N ILE A 251 3.25 23.76 18.93
CA ILE A 251 4.06 23.00 19.88
C ILE A 251 5.51 23.12 19.42
N GLY A 252 6.21 24.12 19.90
CA GLY A 252 7.51 24.52 19.40
C GLY A 252 8.53 24.84 20.48
N THR A 253 9.77 25.05 20.04
CA THR A 253 10.86 25.58 20.83
C THR A 253 11.68 26.57 20.02
N LYS A 254 12.24 27.58 20.71
CA LYS A 254 13.18 28.54 20.10
C LYS A 254 14.63 28.00 20.04
N ARG A 255 14.86 26.76 20.47
CA ARG A 255 16.19 26.14 20.49
C ARG A 255 16.43 25.42 19.16
N GLU A 256 16.98 26.14 18.22
CA GLU A 256 17.28 25.64 16.88
C GLU A 256 18.66 24.98 16.82
N ARG A 257 18.81 23.96 15.93
CA ARG A 257 20.07 23.28 15.66
C ARG A 257 20.23 23.00 14.18
N ARG A 258 21.44 23.15 13.68
CA ARG A 258 21.79 22.69 12.33
C ARG A 258 21.89 21.16 12.31
N VAL A 259 21.60 20.56 11.17
CA VAL A 259 21.75 19.11 10.99
C VAL A 259 23.19 18.66 11.25
N THR A 260 24.19 19.47 10.84
CA THR A 260 25.60 19.23 11.12
C THR A 260 25.93 19.24 12.63
N ASP A 261 25.29 20.12 13.43
CA ASP A 261 25.50 20.18 14.86
C ASP A 261 24.93 18.94 15.57
N VAL A 262 23.76 18.48 15.14
CA VAL A 262 23.17 17.22 15.63
C VAL A 262 24.11 16.03 15.36
N ALA A 263 24.69 15.94 14.16
CA ALA A 263 25.63 14.88 13.81
C ALA A 263 26.88 14.92 14.68
N ARG A 264 27.46 16.13 14.91
CA ARG A 264 28.63 16.36 15.78
C ARG A 264 28.35 16.00 17.24
N ASP A 265 27.18 16.38 17.76
CA ASP A 265 26.78 16.04 19.13
C ASP A 265 26.69 14.52 19.31
N ILE A 266 26.12 13.79 18.33
CA ILE A 266 26.07 12.33 18.36
C ILE A 266 27.46 11.72 18.23
N CYS A 267 28.32 12.18 17.31
CA CYS A 267 29.72 11.75 17.22
C CYS A 267 30.46 11.90 18.56
N LYS A 268 30.31 13.05 19.23
CA LYS A 268 30.90 13.31 20.53
C LYS A 268 30.46 12.28 21.58
N LEU A 269 29.18 11.95 21.65
CA LEU A 269 28.65 10.99 22.64
C LEU A 269 29.05 9.54 22.35
N PHE A 270 29.45 9.23 21.12
CA PHE A 270 30.01 7.93 20.73
C PHE A 270 31.55 7.92 20.62
N SER A 271 32.22 9.00 20.98
CA SER A 271 33.70 9.16 20.86
C SER A 271 34.18 8.93 19.41
N MET A 272 33.38 9.30 18.43
CA MET A 272 33.72 9.26 17.00
C MET A 272 34.32 10.59 16.56
N ASN A 273 35.27 10.56 15.63
CA ASN A 273 35.78 11.77 15.01
C ASN A 273 34.80 12.31 13.96
N PRO A 274 34.19 13.49 14.12
CA PRO A 274 33.21 14.02 13.17
C PRO A 274 33.75 14.15 11.74
N GLU A 275 35.01 14.53 11.54
CA GLU A 275 35.61 14.77 10.23
C GLU A 275 35.73 13.49 9.37
N THR A 276 35.79 12.32 10.02
CA THR A 276 35.87 11.03 9.32
C THR A 276 34.56 10.25 9.34
N SER A 277 33.65 10.62 10.27
CA SER A 277 32.41 9.88 10.51
C SER A 277 31.19 10.52 9.88
N ILE A 278 31.27 11.79 9.46
CA ILE A 278 30.19 12.46 8.71
C ILE A 278 30.45 12.29 7.21
N GLU A 279 29.41 11.98 6.45
CA GLU A 279 29.43 11.87 4.99
C GLU A 279 28.33 12.75 4.39
N TYR A 280 28.71 13.62 3.47
CA TYR A 280 27.75 14.45 2.76
C TYR A 280 27.23 13.69 1.53
N VAL A 281 25.91 13.61 1.37
CA VAL A 281 25.23 12.92 0.28
C VAL A 281 24.35 13.88 -0.50
N ASP A 282 23.87 13.46 -1.67
CA ASP A 282 22.97 14.27 -2.49
C ASP A 282 21.75 14.75 -1.69
N ASN A 283 21.30 15.97 -1.96
CA ASN A 283 20.12 16.49 -1.30
C ASN A 283 18.85 15.85 -1.87
N ARG A 284 17.76 15.86 -1.10
CA ARG A 284 16.41 15.52 -1.59
C ARG A 284 15.91 16.60 -2.54
N PRO A 285 14.85 16.32 -3.36
CA PRO A 285 14.34 17.27 -4.38
C PRO A 285 14.06 18.66 -3.85
N PHE A 286 13.60 18.77 -2.60
CA PHE A 286 13.45 20.02 -1.88
C PHE A 286 13.67 19.79 -0.38
N ASN A 287 14.43 20.69 0.26
CA ASN A 287 14.78 20.58 1.67
C ASN A 287 14.78 21.98 2.29
N ASP A 288 13.67 22.35 2.91
CA ASP A 288 13.49 23.65 3.54
C ASP A 288 14.65 24.00 4.45
N GLN A 289 15.09 25.24 4.43
CA GLN A 289 16.24 25.70 5.18
C GLN A 289 15.92 25.79 6.68
N ARG A 290 14.77 26.36 7.04
CA ARG A 290 14.45 26.63 8.45
C ARG A 290 12.94 26.54 8.71
N TYR A 291 12.57 26.02 9.90
CA TYR A 291 11.21 26.09 10.45
C TYR A 291 11.26 26.72 11.83
N PHE A 292 10.72 27.92 11.98
CA PHE A 292 10.74 28.65 13.22
C PHE A 292 9.32 28.98 13.69
N LEU A 293 8.95 28.52 14.91
CA LEU A 293 7.62 28.69 15.49
C LEU A 293 7.62 29.69 16.63
N ASP A 294 6.54 30.44 16.75
CA ASP A 294 6.15 31.13 18.00
C ASP A 294 5.25 30.19 18.82
N ASP A 295 5.68 29.86 20.02
CA ASP A 295 5.02 28.92 20.95
C ASP A 295 4.33 29.65 22.14
N GLN A 296 4.21 30.98 22.09
CA GLN A 296 3.71 31.80 23.19
C GLN A 296 2.30 31.42 23.65
N LYS A 297 1.42 31.12 22.69
CA LYS A 297 0.03 30.77 22.98
C LYS A 297 -0.11 29.47 23.80
N LEU A 298 0.76 28.48 23.56
CA LEU A 298 0.79 27.26 24.37
C LEU A 298 1.39 27.50 25.75
N LYS A 299 2.39 28.38 25.86
CA LYS A 299 2.97 28.79 27.14
C LYS A 299 1.93 29.48 28.04
N GLU A 300 1.01 30.23 27.47
CA GLU A 300 -0.11 30.86 28.22
C GLU A 300 -1.05 29.82 28.84
N LEU A 301 -1.14 28.58 28.29
CA LEU A 301 -1.85 27.47 28.90
C LEU A 301 -1.06 26.80 30.04
N GLY A 302 0.20 27.23 30.29
CA GLY A 302 1.06 26.73 31.35
C GLY A 302 1.99 25.60 30.95
N TRP A 303 2.18 25.35 29.64
CA TRP A 303 3.17 24.40 29.16
C TRP A 303 4.52 25.12 28.88
N SER A 304 5.62 24.41 29.13
CA SER A 304 6.94 24.82 28.68
C SER A 304 7.83 23.59 28.51
N GLU A 305 8.77 23.68 27.57
CA GLU A 305 9.80 22.68 27.37
C GLU A 305 10.64 22.54 28.66
N ARG A 306 10.82 21.30 29.14
CA ARG A 306 11.58 21.01 30.38
C ARG A 306 12.86 20.26 30.12
N THR A 307 12.92 19.43 29.09
CA THR A 307 14.05 18.57 28.78
C THR A 307 15.05 19.34 27.93
N ILE A 308 16.24 19.59 28.45
CA ILE A 308 17.33 20.16 27.66
C ILE A 308 17.86 19.15 26.66
N TRP A 309 18.43 19.64 25.56
CA TRP A 309 18.89 18.81 24.44
C TRP A 309 19.86 17.71 24.87
N GLU A 310 20.86 18.04 25.66
CA GLU A 310 21.89 17.12 26.11
C GLU A 310 21.34 15.94 26.91
N ASP A 311 20.36 16.20 27.75
CA ASP A 311 19.71 15.16 28.56
C ASP A 311 18.75 14.29 27.71
N GLY A 312 17.97 14.91 26.84
CA GLY A 312 17.08 14.22 25.94
C GLY A 312 17.84 13.32 24.96
N LEU A 313 18.96 13.82 24.41
CA LEU A 313 19.78 13.03 23.48
C LEU A 313 20.46 11.84 24.22
N LYS A 314 20.99 12.03 25.44
CA LYS A 314 21.51 10.93 26.24
C LYS A 314 20.45 9.86 26.52
N LYS A 315 19.28 10.26 27.02
CA LYS A 315 18.17 9.32 27.28
C LYS A 315 17.79 8.55 26.02
N THR A 316 17.77 9.21 24.86
CA THR A 316 17.46 8.57 23.58
C THR A 316 18.54 7.54 23.22
N ILE A 317 19.83 7.90 23.30
CA ILE A 317 20.95 7.00 23.01
C ILE A 317 20.94 5.79 23.97
N GLU A 318 20.71 6.01 25.26
CA GLU A 318 20.64 4.92 26.25
C GLU A 318 19.51 3.95 25.94
N TRP A 319 18.38 4.47 25.49
CA TRP A 319 17.25 3.64 25.10
C TRP A 319 17.60 2.74 23.91
N TYR A 320 18.21 3.29 22.83
CA TYR A 320 18.63 2.50 21.67
C TYR A 320 19.70 1.46 22.02
N LYS A 321 20.64 1.81 22.91
CA LYS A 321 21.66 0.86 23.41
C LYS A 321 21.03 -0.30 24.19
N LYS A 322 19.97 -0.04 24.95
CA LYS A 322 19.25 -1.08 25.72
C LYS A 322 18.28 -1.91 24.86
N ASN A 323 17.87 -1.40 23.70
CA ASN A 323 16.86 -2.00 22.84
C ASN A 323 17.34 -2.10 21.37
N PRO A 324 18.48 -2.74 21.08
CA PRO A 324 19.09 -2.73 19.75
C PRO A 324 18.21 -3.38 18.67
N ASP A 325 17.40 -4.38 19.04
CA ASP A 325 16.56 -5.16 18.14
C ASP A 325 15.06 -4.78 18.20
N PHE A 326 14.75 -3.65 18.81
CA PHE A 326 13.35 -3.23 19.02
C PHE A 326 12.55 -3.12 17.72
N TRP A 327 13.20 -2.63 16.67
CA TRP A 327 12.59 -2.43 15.35
C TRP A 327 12.85 -3.59 14.36
N GLY A 328 13.61 -4.62 14.77
CA GLY A 328 13.99 -5.72 13.88
C GLY A 328 14.91 -5.28 12.75
N ASP A 329 14.64 -5.70 11.51
CA ASP A 329 15.43 -5.28 10.35
C ASP A 329 15.14 -3.82 9.98
N VAL A 330 16.16 -2.99 10.15
CA VAL A 330 16.14 -1.56 9.85
C VAL A 330 17.12 -1.16 8.74
N ALA A 331 17.72 -2.13 8.03
CA ALA A 331 18.74 -1.84 7.02
C ALA A 331 18.25 -0.83 5.98
N GLY A 332 17.03 -1.01 5.48
CA GLY A 332 16.41 -0.06 4.53
C GLY A 332 16.15 1.33 5.10
N ALA A 333 15.87 1.44 6.42
CA ALA A 333 15.63 2.73 7.07
C ALA A 333 16.93 3.53 7.28
N LEU A 334 18.09 2.85 7.36
CA LEU A 334 19.40 3.47 7.58
C LEU A 334 20.06 3.99 6.31
N LEU A 335 19.53 3.70 5.14
CA LEU A 335 20.02 4.25 3.87
C LEU A 335 19.94 5.78 3.88
N PRO A 336 20.86 6.49 3.18
CA PRO A 336 20.81 7.95 3.06
C PRO A 336 19.45 8.46 2.59
N HIS A 337 18.88 7.84 1.56
CA HIS A 337 17.55 8.15 1.02
C HIS A 337 16.65 6.91 1.13
N PRO A 338 16.12 6.58 2.33
CA PRO A 338 15.27 5.42 2.48
C PRO A 338 14.01 5.60 1.61
N ARG A 339 13.75 4.63 0.73
CA ARG A 339 12.57 4.56 -0.14
C ARG A 339 12.43 5.59 -1.25
N MET A 340 13.23 6.68 -1.31
CA MET A 340 13.26 7.54 -2.50
C MET A 340 13.69 6.79 -3.76
N LEU A 341 14.61 5.84 -3.61
CA LEU A 341 15.09 4.95 -4.68
C LEU A 341 14.22 3.70 -4.85
N MET A 342 13.27 3.45 -3.95
CA MET A 342 12.33 2.34 -4.05
C MET A 342 11.16 2.74 -4.93
N MET A 343 11.17 2.29 -6.18
CA MET A 343 9.98 2.30 -7.03
C MET A 343 8.84 1.55 -6.33
N PRO A 344 7.56 1.94 -6.51
CA PRO A 344 6.43 1.18 -5.98
C PRO A 344 6.50 -0.26 -6.50
N GLY A 345 6.95 -1.20 -5.70
CA GLY A 345 7.15 -2.61 -6.05
C GLY A 345 8.33 -3.30 -5.35
N ASP A 346 9.28 -2.57 -4.80
CA ASP A 346 10.49 -3.14 -4.20
C ASP A 346 10.32 -3.63 -2.75
N TYR A 347 9.10 -3.70 -2.24
CA TYR A 347 8.79 -4.11 -0.86
C TYR A 347 9.07 -5.59 -0.54
N ASN A 348 9.36 -6.42 -1.55
CA ASN A 348 9.57 -7.86 -1.35
C ASN A 348 10.96 -8.39 -1.74
N SER A 349 11.93 -7.54 -2.10
CA SER A 349 13.25 -8.01 -2.54
C SER A 349 14.39 -7.87 -1.52
N SER A 350 14.13 -7.37 -0.31
CA SER A 350 15.17 -7.21 0.72
C SER A 350 15.29 -8.38 1.72
N GLN A 351 14.74 -9.54 1.41
CA GLN A 351 15.13 -10.78 2.09
C GLN A 351 16.01 -11.59 1.16
N SER A 352 17.30 -11.56 1.42
CA SER A 352 18.40 -12.33 0.86
C SER A 352 19.34 -11.59 -0.11
N GLN A 353 20.21 -10.74 0.43
CA GLN A 353 21.58 -10.67 -0.03
C GLN A 353 22.51 -10.58 1.18
N ALA A 354 22.91 -11.75 1.65
CA ALA A 354 24.08 -11.90 2.51
C ALA A 354 25.30 -11.43 1.70
N VAL A 355 26.01 -10.45 2.24
CA VAL A 355 27.28 -9.99 1.69
C VAL A 355 28.29 -11.13 1.78
N ILE A 356 28.62 -11.73 0.65
CA ILE A 356 29.79 -12.60 0.52
C ILE A 356 30.97 -11.70 0.14
N ALA A 357 31.97 -11.66 1.01
CA ALA A 357 33.22 -10.95 0.75
C ALA A 357 33.93 -11.54 -0.49
N PRO A 358 34.67 -10.72 -1.25
CA PRO A 358 35.34 -11.21 -2.46
C PRO A 358 36.53 -12.11 -2.11
N SER A 359 36.49 -13.37 -2.52
CA SER A 359 37.68 -14.22 -2.57
C SER A 359 38.37 -14.01 -3.90
N ASN A 360 39.63 -13.62 -3.86
CA ASN A 360 40.52 -13.49 -5.00
C ASN A 360 40.73 -14.87 -5.68
N GLY A 361 40.26 -15.01 -6.92
CA GLY A 361 40.60 -16.06 -7.86
C GLY A 361 40.81 -15.48 -9.26
N PRO A 362 41.64 -16.07 -10.12
CA PRO A 362 42.22 -15.40 -11.28
C PRO A 362 41.17 -15.12 -12.37
N VAL A 363 41.31 -13.92 -12.95
CA VAL A 363 40.54 -13.42 -14.10
C VAL A 363 40.84 -14.30 -15.29
N VAL A 364 39.86 -15.02 -15.80
CA VAL A 364 39.87 -15.62 -17.14
C VAL A 364 39.18 -14.65 -18.08
N ALA A 365 39.90 -14.21 -19.10
CA ALA A 365 39.40 -13.30 -20.14
C ALA A 365 38.21 -13.92 -20.90
N PRO A 366 37.20 -13.13 -21.30
CA PRO A 366 36.10 -13.65 -22.09
C PRO A 366 36.53 -13.96 -23.50
N VAL A 367 36.25 -15.19 -23.94
CA VAL A 367 36.36 -15.64 -25.33
C VAL A 367 35.27 -14.92 -26.14
N PRO A 368 35.60 -14.35 -27.32
CA PRO A 368 34.59 -13.73 -28.17
C PRO A 368 33.75 -14.80 -28.87
N ASN A 369 32.51 -14.96 -28.47
CA ASN A 369 31.53 -15.70 -29.27
C ASN A 369 30.87 -14.73 -30.26
N SER A 370 31.34 -14.74 -31.49
CA SER A 370 30.62 -14.28 -32.65
C SER A 370 29.52 -15.27 -33.00
N LEU A 371 28.28 -14.94 -32.71
CA LEU A 371 27.11 -15.35 -33.49
C LEU A 371 26.11 -14.19 -33.36
N ASP A 372 25.84 -13.56 -34.50
CA ASP A 372 24.76 -12.58 -34.68
C ASP A 372 23.42 -13.24 -34.30
N ALA A 373 22.99 -13.05 -33.05
CA ALA A 373 21.63 -13.34 -32.66
C ALA A 373 20.76 -12.23 -33.26
N GLU A 374 19.96 -12.53 -34.26
CA GLU A 374 18.92 -11.64 -34.79
C GLU A 374 18.12 -11.07 -33.60
N LYS A 375 18.16 -9.74 -33.47
CA LYS A 375 17.37 -9.03 -32.45
C LYS A 375 15.90 -9.36 -32.71
N SER A 376 15.18 -9.90 -31.69
CA SER A 376 13.76 -10.15 -31.78
C SER A 376 13.04 -8.93 -32.37
N PRO A 377 12.18 -9.11 -33.39
CA PRO A 377 11.42 -8.00 -33.98
C PRO A 377 10.36 -7.44 -33.01
N PHE A 378 10.16 -8.08 -31.86
CA PHE A 378 9.17 -7.73 -30.86
C PHE A 378 9.83 -7.14 -29.63
N LYS A 379 9.19 -6.10 -29.04
CA LYS A 379 9.51 -5.54 -27.74
C LYS A 379 8.19 -5.23 -27.02
N PHE A 380 7.98 -5.81 -25.83
CA PHE A 380 6.71 -5.72 -25.13
C PHE A 380 6.77 -4.75 -23.96
N LEU A 381 5.65 -4.04 -23.74
CA LEU A 381 5.39 -3.25 -22.53
C LEU A 381 4.28 -3.95 -21.73
N ILE A 382 4.57 -4.35 -20.50
CA ILE A 382 3.65 -5.15 -19.68
C ILE A 382 3.19 -4.33 -18.47
N TYR A 383 1.90 -4.05 -18.36
CA TYR A 383 1.31 -3.49 -17.15
C TYR A 383 0.81 -4.61 -16.22
N GLY A 384 0.99 -4.42 -14.91
CA GLY A 384 0.62 -5.42 -13.89
C GLY A 384 1.77 -6.27 -13.37
N ARG A 385 3.01 -5.72 -13.28
CA ARG A 385 4.22 -6.38 -12.78
C ARG A 385 4.01 -7.17 -11.48
N THR A 386 3.33 -6.60 -10.49
CA THR A 386 3.07 -7.22 -9.19
C THR A 386 1.90 -8.20 -9.19
N GLY A 387 1.19 -8.30 -10.31
CA GLY A 387 0.11 -9.25 -10.53
C GLY A 387 0.67 -10.64 -10.90
N TRP A 388 -0.15 -11.67 -10.70
CA TRP A 388 0.24 -13.03 -11.02
C TRP A 388 0.49 -13.23 -12.53
N ILE A 389 -0.49 -12.86 -13.37
CA ILE A 389 -0.38 -12.98 -14.83
C ILE A 389 0.76 -12.12 -15.38
N GLY A 390 0.87 -10.85 -14.95
CA GLY A 390 1.92 -9.96 -15.41
C GLY A 390 3.33 -10.44 -15.06
N GLY A 391 3.51 -11.02 -13.87
CA GLY A 391 4.78 -11.64 -13.46
C GLY A 391 5.14 -12.86 -14.32
N LEU A 392 4.18 -13.75 -14.59
CA LEU A 392 4.38 -14.92 -15.45
C LEU A 392 4.68 -14.53 -16.90
N LEU A 393 4.02 -13.50 -17.44
CA LEU A 393 4.32 -12.98 -18.79
C LEU A 393 5.77 -12.53 -18.94
N GLY A 394 6.30 -11.79 -17.94
CA GLY A 394 7.69 -11.38 -17.94
C GLY A 394 8.65 -12.57 -17.95
N GLN A 395 8.36 -13.62 -17.17
CA GLN A 395 9.15 -14.86 -17.18
C GLN A 395 9.10 -15.57 -18.53
N ILE A 396 7.94 -15.61 -19.19
CA ILE A 396 7.76 -16.20 -20.51
C ILE A 396 8.55 -15.40 -21.55
N CYS A 397 8.48 -14.07 -21.54
CA CYS A 397 9.26 -13.22 -22.43
C CYS A 397 10.76 -13.44 -22.24
N ALA A 398 11.25 -13.48 -21.00
CA ALA A 398 12.65 -13.78 -20.70
C ALA A 398 13.09 -15.14 -21.24
N LYS A 399 12.26 -16.18 -21.02
CA LYS A 399 12.52 -17.54 -21.50
C LYS A 399 12.55 -17.63 -23.05
N GLN A 400 11.72 -16.83 -23.73
CA GLN A 400 11.64 -16.79 -25.19
C GLN A 400 12.62 -15.78 -25.82
N GLY A 401 13.46 -15.08 -25.03
CA GLY A 401 14.40 -14.08 -25.54
C GLY A 401 13.71 -12.84 -26.13
N ILE A 402 12.46 -12.54 -25.74
CA ILE A 402 11.71 -11.38 -26.19
C ILE A 402 12.01 -10.21 -25.26
N PRO A 403 12.55 -9.09 -25.76
CA PRO A 403 12.74 -7.88 -24.99
C PRO A 403 11.43 -7.36 -24.42
N TYR A 404 11.39 -7.07 -23.13
CA TYR A 404 10.20 -6.51 -22.49
C TYR A 404 10.58 -5.53 -21.37
N GLU A 405 9.65 -4.65 -21.06
CA GLU A 405 9.73 -3.73 -19.92
C GLU A 405 8.39 -3.73 -19.19
N TYR A 406 8.43 -3.51 -17.89
CA TYR A 406 7.20 -3.26 -17.14
C TYR A 406 6.84 -1.77 -17.15
N GLY A 407 5.59 -1.47 -17.43
CA GLY A 407 5.05 -0.12 -17.33
C GLY A 407 5.15 0.41 -15.89
N LYS A 408 5.63 1.64 -15.76
CA LYS A 408 5.81 2.35 -14.47
C LYS A 408 4.56 3.16 -14.11
N GLY A 409 3.79 3.54 -15.11
CA GLY A 409 2.58 4.35 -14.97
C GLY A 409 1.40 3.57 -14.38
N ARG A 410 0.53 4.28 -13.65
CA ARG A 410 -0.82 3.81 -13.36
C ARG A 410 -1.69 3.95 -14.59
N LEU A 411 -2.56 2.97 -14.86
CA LEU A 411 -3.39 2.96 -16.07
C LEU A 411 -4.35 4.14 -16.18
N GLU A 412 -4.78 4.70 -15.05
CA GLU A 412 -5.61 5.91 -15.00
C GLU A 412 -4.83 7.21 -15.26
N ASN A 413 -3.50 7.14 -15.32
CA ASN A 413 -2.64 8.30 -15.57
C ASN A 413 -2.13 8.31 -17.01
N ARG A 414 -2.85 9.01 -17.88
CA ARG A 414 -2.54 9.13 -19.31
C ARG A 414 -1.11 9.60 -19.58
N SER A 415 -0.64 10.60 -18.85
CA SER A 415 0.70 11.18 -19.08
C SER A 415 1.81 10.18 -18.80
N GLN A 416 1.64 9.34 -17.77
CA GLN A 416 2.60 8.28 -17.43
C GLN A 416 2.61 7.17 -18.49
N ILE A 417 1.43 6.73 -18.99
CA ILE A 417 1.36 5.74 -20.07
C ILE A 417 2.09 6.25 -21.31
N VAL A 418 1.86 7.52 -21.70
CA VAL A 418 2.55 8.14 -22.84
C VAL A 418 4.08 8.19 -22.62
N ALA A 419 4.52 8.51 -21.40
CA ALA A 419 5.95 8.53 -21.05
C ALA A 419 6.56 7.12 -21.13
N ASP A 420 5.86 6.09 -20.62
CA ASP A 420 6.29 4.69 -20.72
C ASP A 420 6.45 4.27 -22.18
N ILE A 421 5.46 4.52 -23.04
CA ILE A 421 5.49 4.19 -24.48
C ILE A 421 6.64 4.89 -25.17
N LYS A 422 6.86 6.19 -24.93
CA LYS A 422 7.96 6.96 -25.52
C LYS A 422 9.33 6.45 -25.10
N THR A 423 9.46 6.03 -23.84
CA THR A 423 10.73 5.53 -23.28
C THR A 423 11.04 4.12 -23.76
N VAL A 424 10.04 3.23 -23.68
CA VAL A 424 10.21 1.81 -23.99
C VAL A 424 10.22 1.57 -25.51
N LYS A 425 9.43 2.33 -26.27
CA LYS A 425 9.17 2.13 -27.69
C LYS A 425 8.75 0.69 -27.99
N PRO A 426 7.65 0.21 -27.34
CA PRO A 426 7.19 -1.16 -27.51
C PRO A 426 6.58 -1.38 -28.87
N THR A 427 6.53 -2.64 -29.31
CA THR A 427 5.74 -3.07 -30.46
C THR A 427 4.31 -3.44 -30.07
N HIS A 428 4.13 -3.96 -28.85
CA HIS A 428 2.84 -4.39 -28.31
C HIS A 428 2.76 -4.11 -26.80
N VAL A 429 1.54 -3.97 -26.30
CA VAL A 429 1.29 -3.69 -24.89
C VAL A 429 0.41 -4.78 -24.31
N PHE A 430 0.79 -5.31 -23.12
CA PHE A 430 -0.01 -6.25 -22.35
C PHE A 430 -0.62 -5.56 -21.14
N ASN A 431 -1.94 -5.67 -21.00
CA ASN A 431 -2.66 -5.20 -19.81
C ASN A 431 -3.03 -6.38 -18.90
N ALA A 432 -2.17 -6.71 -17.97
CA ALA A 432 -2.44 -7.64 -16.87
C ALA A 432 -2.68 -6.89 -15.53
N ALA A 433 -2.85 -5.57 -15.60
CA ALA A 433 -3.20 -4.76 -14.45
C ALA A 433 -4.72 -4.72 -14.25
N GLY A 434 -5.13 -4.78 -13.00
CA GLY A 434 -6.53 -4.70 -12.61
C GLY A 434 -6.72 -5.03 -11.14
N VAL A 435 -7.88 -4.68 -10.61
CA VAL A 435 -8.24 -4.93 -9.22
C VAL A 435 -9.28 -6.04 -9.17
N THR A 436 -8.93 -7.13 -8.48
CA THR A 436 -9.85 -8.24 -8.16
C THR A 436 -10.12 -8.33 -6.65
N GLY A 437 -9.49 -7.42 -5.87
CA GLY A 437 -9.55 -7.40 -4.41
C GLY A 437 -8.72 -8.47 -3.71
N ARG A 438 -8.66 -8.36 -2.40
CA ARG A 438 -8.04 -9.35 -1.49
C ARG A 438 -8.93 -9.56 -0.29
N PRO A 439 -9.29 -10.77 0.08
CA PRO A 439 -8.83 -12.06 -0.48
C PRO A 439 -9.45 -12.46 -1.82
N ASN A 440 -10.59 -11.86 -2.20
CA ASN A 440 -11.36 -12.20 -3.40
C ASN A 440 -12.16 -10.99 -3.92
N VAL A 441 -13.08 -11.20 -4.87
CA VAL A 441 -13.90 -10.15 -5.51
C VAL A 441 -14.90 -9.46 -4.56
N ASP A 442 -15.18 -10.02 -3.39
CA ASP A 442 -16.06 -9.38 -2.38
C ASP A 442 -15.52 -8.01 -1.93
N TRP A 443 -14.20 -7.83 -1.98
CA TRP A 443 -13.56 -6.54 -1.75
C TRP A 443 -14.10 -5.44 -2.69
N CYS A 444 -14.43 -5.77 -3.93
CA CYS A 444 -14.92 -4.81 -4.91
C CYS A 444 -16.30 -4.23 -4.54
N GLU A 445 -17.10 -4.95 -3.73
CA GLU A 445 -18.41 -4.47 -3.27
C GLU A 445 -18.30 -3.25 -2.38
N SER A 446 -17.24 -3.18 -1.58
CA SER A 446 -16.96 -2.06 -0.67
C SER A 446 -15.96 -1.02 -1.23
N HIS A 447 -15.30 -1.31 -2.38
CA HIS A 447 -14.28 -0.45 -3.00
C HIS A 447 -14.64 -0.10 -4.45
N LYS A 448 -15.88 0.38 -4.64
CA LYS A 448 -16.46 0.60 -5.97
C LYS A 448 -15.68 1.62 -6.80
N THR A 449 -15.29 2.73 -6.20
CA THR A 449 -14.56 3.81 -6.90
C THR A 449 -13.17 3.35 -7.36
N GLU A 450 -12.43 2.63 -6.51
CA GLU A 450 -11.12 2.07 -6.87
C GLU A 450 -11.27 1.02 -7.97
N THR A 451 -12.32 0.20 -7.89
CA THR A 451 -12.62 -0.81 -8.91
C THR A 451 -12.94 -0.16 -10.25
N ILE A 452 -13.78 0.90 -10.29
CA ILE A 452 -14.05 1.65 -11.51
C ILE A 452 -12.78 2.29 -12.05
N ARG A 453 -12.01 2.99 -11.20
CA ARG A 453 -10.81 3.70 -11.61
C ARG A 453 -9.79 2.75 -12.25
N ALA A 454 -9.49 1.62 -11.61
CA ALA A 454 -8.50 0.69 -12.10
C ALA A 454 -8.99 -0.16 -13.28
N ASN A 455 -10.21 -0.71 -13.17
CA ASN A 455 -10.69 -1.72 -14.14
C ASN A 455 -11.40 -1.10 -15.34
N VAL A 456 -12.02 0.07 -15.21
CA VAL A 456 -12.74 0.73 -16.30
C VAL A 456 -11.91 1.88 -16.85
N ALA A 457 -11.75 2.98 -16.06
CA ALA A 457 -11.07 4.17 -16.54
C ALA A 457 -9.62 3.88 -16.97
N GLY A 458 -8.87 3.13 -16.16
CA GLY A 458 -7.48 2.78 -16.49
C GLY A 458 -7.36 1.94 -17.75
N THR A 459 -8.21 0.94 -17.94
CA THR A 459 -8.19 0.08 -19.13
C THR A 459 -8.54 0.88 -20.39
N LEU A 460 -9.56 1.73 -20.35
CA LEU A 460 -9.95 2.59 -21.48
C LEU A 460 -8.85 3.63 -21.80
N THR A 461 -8.25 4.23 -20.78
CA THR A 461 -7.14 5.17 -20.98
C THR A 461 -5.96 4.49 -21.69
N LEU A 462 -5.62 3.26 -21.29
CA LEU A 462 -4.54 2.51 -21.95
C LEU A 462 -4.89 2.19 -23.40
N ALA A 463 -6.11 1.69 -23.68
CA ALA A 463 -6.56 1.36 -25.02
C ALA A 463 -6.49 2.57 -25.95
N ASP A 464 -6.99 3.73 -25.47
CA ASP A 464 -6.98 4.99 -26.24
C ASP A 464 -5.57 5.53 -26.51
N VAL A 465 -4.70 5.54 -25.49
CA VAL A 465 -3.29 5.96 -25.69
C VAL A 465 -2.57 5.04 -26.67
N CYS A 466 -2.77 3.73 -26.55
CA CYS A 466 -2.18 2.77 -27.48
C CYS A 466 -2.73 2.93 -28.91
N LEU A 467 -4.02 3.21 -29.08
CA LEU A 467 -4.61 3.50 -30.39
C LEU A 467 -3.92 4.69 -31.06
N GLN A 468 -3.72 5.80 -30.31
CA GLN A 468 -3.03 7.00 -30.81
C GLN A 468 -1.55 6.75 -31.19
N HIS A 469 -0.95 5.69 -30.69
CA HIS A 469 0.43 5.31 -30.98
C HIS A 469 0.54 4.12 -31.93
N GLY A 470 -0.58 3.63 -32.49
CA GLY A 470 -0.62 2.49 -33.42
C GLY A 470 -0.21 1.16 -32.78
N LEU A 471 -0.46 0.99 -31.47
CA LEU A 471 -0.04 -0.19 -30.71
C LEU A 471 -1.23 -1.11 -30.39
N LEU A 472 -1.03 -2.41 -30.57
CA LEU A 472 -1.97 -3.43 -30.11
C LEU A 472 -1.89 -3.57 -28.58
N VAL A 473 -3.07 -3.65 -27.93
CA VAL A 473 -3.22 -3.98 -26.51
C VAL A 473 -3.78 -5.38 -26.36
N VAL A 474 -3.05 -6.27 -25.70
CA VAL A 474 -3.59 -7.56 -25.24
C VAL A 474 -4.09 -7.37 -23.81
N ASN A 475 -5.42 -7.35 -23.64
CA ASN A 475 -6.10 -7.05 -22.40
C ASN A 475 -6.61 -8.30 -21.71
N PHE A 476 -6.09 -8.63 -20.52
CA PHE A 476 -6.59 -9.74 -19.70
C PHE A 476 -7.88 -9.32 -19.00
N ALA A 477 -9.00 -9.76 -19.56
CA ALA A 477 -10.36 -9.57 -19.08
C ALA A 477 -10.83 -10.77 -18.23
N THR A 478 -12.13 -11.00 -18.12
CA THR A 478 -12.69 -12.11 -17.35
C THR A 478 -13.91 -12.73 -18.03
N GLY A 479 -14.07 -14.03 -17.92
CA GLY A 479 -15.30 -14.74 -18.25
C GLY A 479 -16.32 -14.79 -17.08
N CYS A 480 -16.02 -14.19 -15.93
CA CYS A 480 -16.96 -14.10 -14.82
C CYS A 480 -18.09 -13.06 -15.05
N ILE A 481 -18.46 -12.84 -16.28
CA ILE A 481 -19.53 -11.94 -16.74
C ILE A 481 -20.72 -12.70 -17.29
N PHE A 482 -20.68 -14.04 -17.24
CA PHE A 482 -21.76 -14.92 -17.66
C PHE A 482 -22.23 -15.85 -16.55
N GLU A 483 -23.45 -16.31 -16.60
CA GLU A 483 -24.02 -17.40 -15.80
C GLU A 483 -24.93 -18.28 -16.63
N TYR A 484 -25.01 -19.57 -16.32
CA TYR A 484 -25.88 -20.50 -17.00
C TYR A 484 -27.30 -19.97 -17.06
N ASP A 485 -27.95 -20.11 -18.24
CA ASP A 485 -29.31 -19.67 -18.51
C ASP A 485 -30.06 -20.68 -19.38
N ALA A 486 -31.27 -20.35 -19.81
CA ALA A 486 -32.11 -21.24 -20.61
C ALA A 486 -31.52 -21.55 -22.02
N ALA A 487 -30.70 -20.62 -22.56
CA ALA A 487 -30.03 -20.83 -23.86
C ALA A 487 -28.70 -21.58 -23.69
N HIS A 488 -28.08 -21.48 -22.51
CA HIS A 488 -26.82 -22.13 -22.17
C HIS A 488 -26.99 -22.92 -20.86
N PRO A 489 -27.73 -24.06 -20.89
CA PRO A 489 -28.00 -24.81 -19.67
C PRO A 489 -26.74 -25.51 -19.11
N GLU A 490 -26.65 -25.63 -17.79
CA GLU A 490 -25.59 -26.38 -17.14
C GLU A 490 -25.52 -27.84 -17.69
N GLY A 491 -24.33 -28.29 -18.08
CA GLY A 491 -24.06 -29.63 -18.57
C GLY A 491 -24.58 -29.92 -20.01
N SER A 492 -25.06 -28.90 -20.72
CA SER A 492 -25.51 -29.06 -22.12
C SER A 492 -24.36 -29.12 -23.13
N GLY A 493 -23.15 -28.64 -22.76
CA GLY A 493 -22.05 -28.47 -23.70
C GLY A 493 -22.23 -27.26 -24.64
N ILE A 494 -23.24 -26.43 -24.39
CA ILE A 494 -23.48 -25.18 -25.13
C ILE A 494 -22.87 -24.05 -24.33
N GLY A 495 -21.67 -23.59 -24.72
CA GLY A 495 -20.96 -22.52 -24.08
C GLY A 495 -21.28 -21.14 -24.68
N PHE A 496 -21.08 -20.07 -23.86
CA PHE A 496 -21.19 -18.70 -24.33
C PHE A 496 -20.07 -18.38 -25.34
N LYS A 497 -20.42 -17.79 -26.46
CA LYS A 497 -19.52 -17.36 -27.53
C LYS A 497 -19.01 -15.94 -27.29
N GLU A 498 -18.04 -15.51 -28.11
CA GLU A 498 -17.47 -14.17 -28.00
C GLU A 498 -18.45 -13.04 -28.29
N GLU A 499 -19.42 -13.28 -29.17
CA GLU A 499 -20.49 -12.37 -29.56
C GLU A 499 -21.62 -12.26 -28.54
N ASP A 500 -21.75 -13.20 -27.60
CA ASP A 500 -22.83 -13.20 -26.62
C ASP A 500 -22.74 -12.02 -25.67
N THR A 501 -23.92 -11.47 -25.33
CA THR A 501 -24.03 -10.38 -24.39
C THR A 501 -23.87 -10.89 -22.95
N PRO A 502 -22.98 -10.28 -22.14
CA PRO A 502 -22.86 -10.62 -20.73
C PRO A 502 -24.18 -10.58 -19.97
N ASN A 503 -24.53 -11.66 -19.27
CA ASN A 503 -25.80 -11.81 -18.54
C ASN A 503 -25.62 -11.85 -17.00
N PHE A 504 -24.37 -11.82 -16.48
CA PHE A 504 -24.10 -11.85 -15.04
C PHE A 504 -23.55 -10.52 -14.53
N THR A 505 -24.32 -9.84 -13.69
CA THR A 505 -23.95 -8.59 -13.00
C THR A 505 -24.03 -8.70 -11.47
N GLY A 506 -24.06 -9.92 -10.93
CA GLY A 506 -24.27 -10.22 -9.52
C GLY A 506 -23.15 -9.73 -8.60
N SER A 507 -21.94 -9.49 -9.12
CA SER A 507 -20.87 -8.82 -8.38
C SER A 507 -20.50 -7.49 -9.04
N PHE A 508 -20.07 -6.51 -8.21
CA PHE A 508 -19.60 -5.23 -8.74
C PHE A 508 -18.37 -5.38 -9.64
N TYR A 509 -17.50 -6.34 -9.33
CA TYR A 509 -16.39 -6.72 -10.19
C TYR A 509 -16.87 -7.15 -11.58
N SER A 510 -17.79 -8.11 -11.67
CA SER A 510 -18.33 -8.61 -12.94
C SER A 510 -19.03 -7.49 -13.72
N LYS A 511 -19.84 -6.68 -13.04
CA LYS A 511 -20.51 -5.53 -13.65
C LYS A 511 -19.53 -4.55 -14.30
N THR A 512 -18.44 -4.19 -13.61
CA THR A 512 -17.44 -3.25 -14.16
C THR A 512 -16.63 -3.87 -15.30
N LYS A 513 -16.37 -5.18 -15.24
CA LYS A 513 -15.66 -5.90 -16.31
C LYS A 513 -16.52 -6.08 -17.56
N ALA A 514 -17.82 -6.37 -17.43
CA ALA A 514 -18.76 -6.42 -18.55
C ALA A 514 -18.89 -5.03 -19.22
N MET A 515 -19.01 -3.97 -18.42
CA MET A 515 -19.09 -2.59 -18.92
C MET A 515 -17.84 -2.18 -19.71
N VAL A 516 -16.63 -2.44 -19.21
CA VAL A 516 -15.41 -2.07 -19.92
C VAL A 516 -15.21 -2.92 -21.19
N GLU A 517 -15.60 -4.18 -21.17
CA GLU A 517 -15.52 -5.04 -22.35
C GLU A 517 -16.44 -4.54 -23.46
N GLU A 518 -17.66 -4.09 -23.12
CA GLU A 518 -18.59 -3.50 -24.09
C GLU A 518 -18.00 -2.25 -24.75
N LEU A 519 -17.40 -1.36 -23.96
CA LEU A 519 -16.75 -0.14 -24.47
C LEU A 519 -15.47 -0.43 -25.28
N LEU A 520 -14.77 -1.53 -25.01
CA LEU A 520 -13.57 -1.92 -25.75
C LEU A 520 -13.87 -2.51 -27.13
N LYS A 521 -15.12 -2.92 -27.42
CA LYS A 521 -15.51 -3.40 -28.76
C LYS A 521 -15.28 -2.37 -29.86
N ASP A 522 -15.38 -1.08 -29.52
CA ASP A 522 -15.17 0.03 -30.44
C ASP A 522 -13.69 0.38 -30.66
N TYR A 523 -12.77 -0.28 -29.95
CA TYR A 523 -11.33 -0.09 -30.10
C TYR A 523 -10.72 -1.18 -31.01
N GLU A 524 -10.37 -0.78 -32.22
CA GLU A 524 -9.80 -1.70 -33.24
C GLU A 524 -8.38 -2.21 -32.92
N ASN A 525 -7.73 -1.68 -31.89
CA ASN A 525 -6.39 -2.05 -31.47
C ASN A 525 -6.37 -2.93 -30.20
N VAL A 526 -7.48 -3.56 -29.82
CA VAL A 526 -7.56 -4.36 -28.60
C VAL A 526 -7.83 -5.84 -28.89
N CYS A 527 -7.06 -6.70 -28.21
CA CYS A 527 -7.30 -8.13 -28.09
C CYS A 527 -7.75 -8.42 -26.67
N THR A 528 -9.02 -8.70 -26.46
CA THR A 528 -9.61 -8.95 -25.12
C THR A 528 -9.65 -10.45 -24.84
N LEU A 529 -8.98 -10.89 -23.77
CA LEU A 529 -8.84 -12.28 -23.35
C LEU A 529 -9.73 -12.55 -22.12
N ARG A 530 -10.83 -13.27 -22.27
CA ARG A 530 -11.74 -13.66 -21.17
C ARG A 530 -11.12 -14.81 -20.36
N VAL A 531 -10.29 -14.49 -19.37
CA VAL A 531 -9.70 -15.46 -18.44
C VAL A 531 -10.71 -15.90 -17.41
N ARG A 532 -10.70 -17.19 -17.01
CA ARG A 532 -11.61 -17.71 -16.00
C ARG A 532 -10.92 -18.67 -15.04
N MET A 533 -11.13 -18.45 -13.72
CA MET A 533 -10.61 -19.32 -12.65
C MET A 533 -9.18 -19.79 -12.92
N PRO A 534 -8.17 -18.88 -12.99
CA PRO A 534 -6.84 -19.23 -13.46
C PRO A 534 -6.15 -20.24 -12.55
N ILE A 535 -5.49 -21.21 -13.18
CA ILE A 535 -4.73 -22.31 -12.56
C ILE A 535 -3.33 -22.32 -13.15
N SER A 536 -2.31 -22.66 -12.34
CA SER A 536 -0.95 -22.91 -12.84
C SER A 536 -0.32 -24.10 -12.12
N SER A 537 0.82 -24.55 -12.63
CA SER A 537 1.65 -25.58 -12.01
C SER A 537 2.19 -25.17 -10.62
N ASP A 538 2.30 -23.86 -10.34
CA ASP A 538 2.70 -23.37 -9.01
C ASP A 538 1.53 -23.42 -8.02
N LEU A 539 1.42 -24.56 -7.32
CA LEU A 539 0.42 -24.78 -6.28
C LEU A 539 0.74 -24.04 -4.95
N SER A 540 1.89 -23.38 -4.84
CA SER A 540 2.21 -22.54 -3.68
C SER A 540 1.54 -21.17 -3.76
N ASN A 541 1.16 -20.73 -4.96
CA ASN A 541 0.59 -19.41 -5.20
C ASN A 541 -0.83 -19.27 -4.60
N PRO A 542 -1.06 -18.33 -3.69
CA PRO A 542 -2.37 -18.16 -3.03
C PRO A 542 -3.49 -17.71 -3.97
N ARG A 543 -3.16 -17.27 -5.20
CA ARG A 543 -4.13 -16.88 -6.22
C ARG A 543 -4.57 -18.06 -7.10
N ASN A 544 -3.82 -19.16 -7.10
CA ASN A 544 -4.13 -20.36 -7.84
C ASN A 544 -5.47 -20.94 -7.38
N PHE A 545 -6.35 -21.22 -8.34
CA PHE A 545 -7.70 -21.69 -8.01
C PHE A 545 -7.69 -23.01 -7.23
N ILE A 546 -6.83 -23.97 -7.59
CA ILE A 546 -6.68 -25.23 -6.85
C ILE A 546 -6.26 -24.95 -5.41
N THR A 547 -5.25 -24.10 -5.21
CA THR A 547 -4.76 -23.72 -3.86
C THR A 547 -5.86 -23.06 -3.01
N LYS A 548 -6.79 -22.36 -3.62
CA LYS A 548 -7.93 -21.76 -2.91
C LYS A 548 -8.93 -22.84 -2.48
N ILE A 549 -9.37 -23.68 -3.42
CA ILE A 549 -10.42 -24.68 -3.12
C ILE A 549 -9.96 -25.78 -2.18
N THR A 550 -8.66 -26.12 -2.15
CA THR A 550 -8.10 -27.06 -1.18
C THR A 550 -8.04 -26.53 0.25
N ARG A 551 -8.24 -25.22 0.45
CA ARG A 551 -8.32 -24.58 1.79
C ARG A 551 -9.74 -24.40 2.29
N TYR A 552 -10.75 -24.70 1.46
CA TYR A 552 -12.14 -24.56 1.83
C TYR A 552 -12.68 -25.83 2.49
N ASN A 553 -13.43 -25.69 3.57
CA ASN A 553 -14.09 -26.82 4.23
C ASN A 553 -15.23 -27.38 3.39
N LYS A 554 -15.89 -26.52 2.59
CA LYS A 554 -17.00 -26.89 1.72
C LYS A 554 -16.83 -26.22 0.35
N VAL A 555 -17.21 -26.93 -0.71
CA VAL A 555 -17.18 -26.45 -2.09
C VAL A 555 -18.49 -26.73 -2.80
N VAL A 556 -18.84 -25.93 -3.82
CA VAL A 556 -19.97 -26.24 -4.73
C VAL A 556 -19.50 -27.21 -5.80
N ASN A 557 -20.41 -28.03 -6.30
CA ASN A 557 -20.11 -28.97 -7.39
C ASN A 557 -20.82 -28.52 -8.70
N ILE A 558 -20.26 -27.48 -9.34
CA ILE A 558 -20.80 -26.93 -10.60
C ILE A 558 -19.66 -26.89 -11.62
N PRO A 559 -19.92 -27.40 -12.87
CA PRO A 559 -18.94 -27.34 -13.94
C PRO A 559 -18.69 -25.89 -14.38
N ASN A 560 -17.44 -25.55 -14.66
CA ASN A 560 -17.03 -24.23 -15.10
C ASN A 560 -15.89 -24.32 -16.11
N SER A 561 -15.84 -23.38 -17.06
CA SER A 561 -14.64 -23.18 -17.88
C SER A 561 -13.51 -22.61 -17.03
N MET A 562 -12.27 -23.02 -17.32
CA MET A 562 -11.07 -22.58 -16.58
C MET A 562 -9.89 -22.32 -17.52
N THR A 563 -8.89 -21.58 -17.02
CA THR A 563 -7.70 -21.17 -17.76
C THR A 563 -6.45 -21.76 -17.11
N VAL A 564 -5.77 -22.71 -17.78
CA VAL A 564 -4.47 -23.20 -17.34
C VAL A 564 -3.38 -22.27 -17.89
N LEU A 565 -2.76 -21.47 -16.99
CA LEU A 565 -1.85 -20.37 -17.35
C LEU A 565 -0.56 -20.88 -17.99
N ASP A 566 -0.07 -22.05 -17.61
CA ASP A 566 1.16 -22.64 -18.17
C ASP A 566 1.04 -22.94 -19.68
N GLU A 567 -0.17 -23.27 -20.15
CA GLU A 567 -0.47 -23.48 -21.56
C GLU A 567 -0.90 -22.18 -22.26
N LEU A 568 -1.80 -21.43 -21.63
CA LEU A 568 -2.47 -20.31 -22.30
C LEU A 568 -1.64 -19.02 -22.33
N LEU A 569 -0.80 -18.72 -21.33
CA LEU A 569 0.01 -17.49 -21.39
C LEU A 569 1.03 -17.48 -22.55
N PRO A 570 1.74 -18.56 -22.87
CA PRO A 570 2.54 -18.62 -24.12
C PRO A 570 1.68 -18.34 -25.36
N ILE A 571 0.44 -18.83 -25.43
CA ILE A 571 -0.49 -18.56 -26.52
C ILE A 571 -0.83 -17.06 -26.59
N SER A 572 -1.02 -16.35 -25.45
CA SER A 572 -1.26 -14.91 -25.49
C SER A 572 -0.09 -14.11 -26.09
N VAL A 573 1.14 -14.57 -25.89
CA VAL A 573 2.34 -13.99 -26.52
C VAL A 573 2.31 -14.22 -28.03
N GLU A 574 1.90 -15.40 -28.46
CA GLU A 574 1.78 -15.72 -29.89
C GLU A 574 0.63 -14.94 -30.55
N MET A 575 -0.50 -14.75 -29.84
CA MET A 575 -1.60 -13.90 -30.31
C MET A 575 -1.14 -12.45 -30.55
N ALA A 576 -0.32 -11.90 -29.64
CA ALA A 576 0.29 -10.58 -29.82
C ALA A 576 1.16 -10.53 -31.09
N LYS A 577 2.05 -11.50 -31.28
CA LYS A 577 2.93 -11.59 -32.46
C LYS A 577 2.14 -11.68 -33.77
N ARG A 578 0.99 -12.35 -33.76
CA ARG A 578 0.09 -12.47 -34.93
C ARG A 578 -0.85 -11.26 -35.07
N ASN A 579 -0.80 -10.27 -34.19
CA ASN A 579 -1.69 -9.11 -34.15
C ASN A 579 -3.19 -9.48 -34.10
N LEU A 580 -3.54 -10.54 -33.38
CA LEU A 580 -4.94 -10.94 -33.21
C LEU A 580 -5.70 -9.88 -32.41
N LYS A 581 -6.95 -9.63 -32.80
CA LYS A 581 -7.82 -8.58 -32.24
C LYS A 581 -9.17 -9.11 -31.84
N GLY A 582 -9.97 -8.26 -31.20
CA GLY A 582 -11.32 -8.58 -30.78
C GLY A 582 -11.36 -9.43 -29.50
N ILE A 583 -12.54 -10.00 -29.21
CA ILE A 583 -12.76 -10.79 -27.99
C ILE A 583 -12.42 -12.26 -28.24
N TRP A 584 -11.82 -12.91 -27.23
CA TRP A 584 -11.48 -14.32 -27.21
C TRP A 584 -11.84 -14.95 -25.87
N ASN A 585 -12.57 -16.06 -25.90
CA ASN A 585 -12.78 -16.90 -24.73
C ASN A 585 -11.48 -17.64 -24.40
N PHE A 586 -10.70 -17.06 -23.50
CA PHE A 586 -9.32 -17.49 -23.20
C PHE A 586 -9.31 -18.56 -22.11
N THR A 587 -9.95 -19.69 -22.42
CA THR A 587 -10.09 -20.86 -21.54
C THR A 587 -9.72 -22.12 -22.32
N ASN A 588 -9.37 -23.17 -21.58
CA ASN A 588 -9.22 -24.49 -22.18
C ASN A 588 -10.62 -25.02 -22.59
N PRO A 589 -10.73 -25.75 -23.71
CA PRO A 589 -12.00 -26.34 -24.15
C PRO A 589 -12.64 -27.27 -23.11
N GLY A 590 -13.95 -27.15 -22.93
CA GLY A 590 -14.74 -27.92 -22.00
C GLY A 590 -14.81 -27.33 -20.60
N VAL A 591 -15.38 -28.08 -19.68
CA VAL A 591 -15.63 -27.70 -18.31
C VAL A 591 -15.11 -28.72 -17.30
N VAL A 592 -14.87 -28.26 -16.09
CA VAL A 592 -14.50 -29.12 -14.95
C VAL A 592 -15.13 -28.56 -13.68
N SER A 593 -15.65 -29.44 -12.81
CA SER A 593 -16.23 -29.03 -11.53
C SER A 593 -15.16 -28.98 -10.42
N HIS A 594 -15.51 -28.35 -9.30
CA HIS A 594 -14.64 -28.33 -8.13
C HIS A 594 -14.35 -29.76 -7.63
N ASN A 595 -15.36 -30.64 -7.64
CA ASN A 595 -15.20 -32.02 -7.21
C ASN A 595 -14.22 -32.77 -8.11
N GLU A 596 -14.35 -32.66 -9.42
CA GLU A 596 -13.43 -33.30 -10.36
C GLU A 596 -11.99 -32.87 -10.14
N ILE A 597 -11.75 -31.57 -9.90
CA ILE A 597 -10.40 -31.08 -9.56
C ILE A 597 -9.90 -31.63 -8.23
N LEU A 598 -10.75 -31.67 -7.21
CA LEU A 598 -10.38 -32.18 -5.89
C LEU A 598 -10.14 -33.71 -5.90
N GLU A 599 -10.85 -34.47 -6.75
CA GLU A 599 -10.54 -35.88 -6.96
C GLU A 599 -9.20 -36.07 -7.70
N MET A 600 -8.87 -35.21 -8.67
CA MET A 600 -7.52 -35.21 -9.26
C MET A 600 -6.47 -34.85 -8.21
N TYR A 601 -6.72 -33.82 -7.39
CA TYR A 601 -5.81 -33.43 -6.30
C TYR A 601 -5.60 -34.58 -5.32
N LYS A 602 -6.66 -35.25 -4.92
CA LYS A 602 -6.59 -36.42 -4.05
C LYS A 602 -5.77 -37.56 -4.68
N LYS A 603 -6.00 -37.82 -5.97
CA LYS A 603 -5.28 -38.90 -6.69
C LYS A 603 -3.78 -38.63 -6.86
N TYR A 604 -3.37 -37.41 -7.11
CA TYR A 604 -1.99 -37.04 -7.49
C TYR A 604 -1.18 -36.42 -6.36
N MET A 605 -1.85 -35.76 -5.38
CA MET A 605 -1.17 -34.91 -4.40
C MET A 605 -1.35 -35.36 -2.97
N ASP A 606 -2.57 -35.70 -2.55
CA ASP A 606 -2.92 -36.03 -1.16
C ASP A 606 -4.08 -37.02 -1.09
N PRO A 607 -3.82 -38.36 -1.05
CA PRO A 607 -4.83 -39.40 -0.99
C PRO A 607 -5.80 -39.29 0.20
N GLU A 608 -5.34 -38.67 1.32
CA GLU A 608 -6.12 -38.52 2.55
C GLU A 608 -6.97 -37.23 2.55
N PHE A 609 -6.89 -36.41 1.49
CA PHE A 609 -7.63 -35.14 1.40
C PHE A 609 -9.15 -35.39 1.45
N LYS A 610 -9.83 -34.61 2.29
CA LYS A 610 -11.29 -34.70 2.48
C LYS A 610 -11.93 -33.34 2.24
N TYR A 611 -13.07 -33.33 1.60
CA TYR A 611 -13.90 -32.17 1.38
C TYR A 611 -15.38 -32.54 1.47
N THR A 612 -16.23 -31.55 1.63
CA THR A 612 -17.69 -31.70 1.62
C THR A 612 -18.30 -30.70 0.67
N ASN A 613 -19.48 -31.00 0.15
CA ASN A 613 -20.20 -30.06 -0.69
C ASN A 613 -21.22 -29.27 0.12
N PHE A 614 -21.58 -28.10 -0.38
CA PHE A 614 -22.76 -27.36 0.02
C PHE A 614 -23.56 -26.91 -1.21
N THR A 615 -24.83 -26.60 -1.03
CA THR A 615 -25.69 -26.10 -2.09
C THR A 615 -25.41 -24.64 -2.41
N LEU A 616 -25.91 -24.15 -3.55
CA LEU A 616 -25.84 -22.72 -3.89
C LEU A 616 -26.55 -21.85 -2.85
N GLU A 617 -27.66 -22.33 -2.29
CA GLU A 617 -28.40 -21.62 -1.24
C GLU A 617 -27.60 -21.54 0.07
N GLU A 618 -26.87 -22.59 0.43
CA GLU A 618 -25.97 -22.57 1.58
C GLU A 618 -24.77 -21.67 1.30
N GLN A 619 -24.21 -21.70 0.09
CA GLN A 619 -23.11 -20.81 -0.31
C GLN A 619 -23.53 -19.34 -0.24
N ALA A 620 -24.71 -18.99 -0.72
CA ALA A 620 -25.23 -17.62 -0.72
C ALA A 620 -25.33 -17.01 0.69
N LYS A 621 -25.40 -17.83 1.74
CA LYS A 621 -25.43 -17.37 3.14
C LYS A 621 -24.04 -16.98 3.69
N VAL A 622 -22.96 -17.38 3.03
CA VAL A 622 -21.58 -17.20 3.51
C VAL A 622 -20.71 -16.33 2.61
N ILE A 623 -21.14 -16.01 1.39
CA ILE A 623 -20.44 -15.11 0.46
C ILE A 623 -21.14 -13.75 0.39
N VAL A 624 -20.38 -12.69 0.20
CA VAL A 624 -20.91 -11.31 0.08
C VAL A 624 -21.47 -11.07 -1.33
N ALA A 625 -20.72 -11.45 -2.36
CA ALA A 625 -21.12 -11.29 -3.74
C ALA A 625 -21.41 -12.65 -4.40
N PRO A 626 -22.49 -12.80 -5.19
CA PRO A 626 -22.73 -13.99 -5.99
C PRO A 626 -21.55 -14.36 -6.87
N ARG A 627 -21.42 -15.64 -7.17
CA ARG A 627 -20.37 -16.18 -8.05
C ARG A 627 -20.98 -16.61 -9.38
N SER A 628 -20.30 -16.24 -10.45
CA SER A 628 -20.61 -16.61 -11.82
C SER A 628 -20.25 -18.09 -12.07
N ASN A 629 -21.16 -18.87 -12.63
CA ASN A 629 -20.95 -20.23 -13.10
C ASN A 629 -21.35 -20.31 -14.56
N ASN A 630 -20.43 -20.75 -15.43
CA ASN A 630 -20.70 -20.84 -16.87
C ASN A 630 -19.73 -21.75 -17.62
N GLU A 631 -20.11 -22.09 -18.84
CA GLU A 631 -19.26 -22.65 -19.88
C GLU A 631 -19.02 -21.58 -20.95
N LEU A 632 -17.75 -21.33 -21.32
CA LEU A 632 -17.37 -20.50 -22.45
C LEU A 632 -17.03 -21.39 -23.64
N ASP A 633 -17.54 -21.07 -24.82
CA ASP A 633 -17.18 -21.74 -26.06
C ASP A 633 -15.75 -21.32 -26.48
N ALA A 634 -14.82 -22.24 -26.35
CA ALA A 634 -13.41 -22.00 -26.73
C ALA A 634 -13.10 -22.44 -28.19
N SER A 635 -14.11 -22.71 -29.00
CA SER A 635 -13.92 -23.22 -30.38
C SER A 635 -13.12 -22.26 -31.26
N LYS A 636 -13.34 -20.95 -31.12
CA LYS A 636 -12.58 -19.93 -31.84
C LYS A 636 -11.08 -20.02 -31.51
N LEU A 637 -10.73 -20.11 -30.23
CA LEU A 637 -9.36 -20.24 -29.78
C LEU A 637 -8.75 -21.58 -30.20
N LYS A 638 -9.49 -22.68 -30.08
CA LYS A 638 -9.07 -24.02 -30.50
C LYS A 638 -8.82 -24.12 -32.00
N ASN A 639 -9.59 -23.43 -32.81
CA ASN A 639 -9.41 -23.41 -34.27
C ASN A 639 -8.14 -22.62 -34.65
N GLU A 640 -7.82 -21.52 -33.94
CA GLU A 640 -6.60 -20.73 -34.14
C GLU A 640 -5.35 -21.43 -33.60
N PHE A 641 -5.48 -22.21 -32.51
CA PHE A 641 -4.43 -22.96 -31.86
C PHE A 641 -4.84 -24.43 -31.68
N PRO A 642 -4.73 -25.26 -32.76
CA PRO A 642 -5.19 -26.65 -32.76
C PRO A 642 -4.55 -27.55 -31.68
N GLU A 643 -3.37 -27.19 -31.17
CA GLU A 643 -2.65 -27.91 -30.11
C GLU A 643 -3.24 -27.70 -28.73
N LEU A 644 -4.11 -26.70 -28.51
CA LEU A 644 -4.71 -26.39 -27.21
C LEU A 644 -5.46 -27.60 -26.64
N LEU A 645 -5.14 -28.02 -25.44
CA LEU A 645 -5.71 -29.20 -24.80
C LEU A 645 -7.07 -28.89 -24.16
N SER A 646 -7.88 -29.97 -23.98
CA SER A 646 -9.06 -29.87 -23.12
C SER A 646 -8.66 -29.48 -21.70
N ILE A 647 -9.58 -28.89 -20.94
CA ILE A 647 -9.29 -28.49 -19.55
C ILE A 647 -8.77 -29.65 -18.70
N LYS A 648 -9.33 -30.84 -18.86
CA LYS A 648 -8.91 -32.02 -18.09
C LYS A 648 -7.51 -32.50 -18.48
N ASP A 649 -7.22 -32.56 -19.77
CA ASP A 649 -5.88 -32.95 -20.25
C ASP A 649 -4.83 -31.92 -19.89
N SER A 650 -5.16 -30.63 -19.98
CA SER A 650 -4.28 -29.54 -19.61
C SER A 650 -3.95 -29.56 -18.09
N LEU A 651 -4.96 -29.79 -17.25
CA LEU A 651 -4.74 -29.96 -15.82
C LEU A 651 -3.82 -31.16 -15.49
N LEU A 652 -4.03 -32.29 -16.16
CA LEU A 652 -3.16 -33.46 -15.98
C LEU A 652 -1.73 -33.13 -16.39
N LYS A 653 -1.53 -32.66 -17.62
CA LYS A 653 -0.21 -32.46 -18.22
C LYS A 653 0.60 -31.35 -17.53
N PHE A 654 -0.02 -30.21 -17.24
CA PHE A 654 0.71 -29.05 -16.77
C PHE A 654 0.68 -28.85 -15.25
N VAL A 655 -0.29 -29.45 -14.56
CA VAL A 655 -0.47 -29.19 -13.12
C VAL A 655 -0.26 -30.46 -12.29
N PHE A 656 -1.01 -31.53 -12.52
CA PHE A 656 -0.99 -32.67 -11.60
C PHE A 656 0.18 -33.61 -11.84
N GLU A 657 0.53 -33.95 -13.07
CA GLU A 657 1.67 -34.84 -13.36
C GLU A 657 3.02 -34.22 -12.89
N PRO A 658 3.32 -32.93 -13.15
CA PRO A 658 4.57 -32.33 -12.67
C PRO A 658 4.68 -32.23 -11.15
N ASN A 659 3.55 -32.15 -10.45
CA ASN A 659 3.48 -32.02 -9.00
C ASN A 659 3.17 -33.33 -8.28
N ARG A 660 3.14 -34.45 -8.98
CA ARG A 660 2.79 -35.77 -8.41
C ARG A 660 3.72 -36.10 -7.24
N LYS A 661 3.14 -36.31 -6.08
CA LYS A 661 3.88 -36.86 -4.93
C LYS A 661 4.03 -38.36 -5.10
N THR A 662 5.23 -38.84 -5.19
CA THR A 662 5.54 -40.27 -5.06
C THR A 662 5.07 -40.72 -3.68
N PRO A 663 4.34 -41.84 -3.55
CA PRO A 663 4.07 -42.43 -2.24
C PRO A 663 5.41 -42.60 -1.51
N ALA A 664 5.49 -42.10 -0.26
CA ALA A 664 6.61 -42.44 0.59
C ALA A 664 6.64 -43.96 0.71
N GLU A 665 7.77 -44.63 0.33
CA GLU A 665 8.04 -46.02 0.56
C GLU A 665 8.04 -46.34 2.05
#